data_aae42d1b444da45b25392f50cf835737
#
_entry.id   aae42d1b444da45b25392f50cf835737
#
_cell.length_a   1.000
_cell.length_b   1.000
_cell.length_c   1.000
_cell.angle_alpha   90.00
_cell.angle_beta   90.00
_cell.angle_gamma   90.00
#
_symmetry.space_group_name_H-M   'P 1'
#
loop_
_entity.id
_entity.type
_entity.pdbx_description
1 polymer ?
#
loop_
_entity_poly.entity_id
_entity_poly.type
_entity_poly.pdbx_seq_one_letter_code
_entity_poly.pdbx_strand_id
1 'polypeptide(L)'
;MRLIPERLKRHRGAREVGAILLVLLALLSAGALLSYDPQDPSYGFHARPGSGPASNWFGRAGATLAEALLQLFGTGAFLFPFGAVALGGLGLRDGSDRAPRFPLVTGFVAALSLCALLDLAFGHILYRGQVLPAGGYVGHRLGGWLASLLNVSGAVLVAATLVVILVVLTSRVSVARTLALAARAGRFLAQRIWQGIGALAERYWQRGRALTPRPRTAAAPPPSIGVPEAEAAPPESSPRPAPAAETEPSARPRKIEPPAPRQARLPMEPPRRGYRLPPIELLNEPGPQTIESEQDLLARARQITDKLQEFAVFGQVVAIHPGPVVTTFEFKPEAGIKYSKITGMTDDLSLALKAESVRIARMAGRSTVGVEVPNRRQETIFPRELLSSERFRESPSRLTLALGKDISGDVFTAALERMPHLLIAGATGAGKSVGINGMIASILYKATPEDVRFIMIDTKMIELGIYADIPHLLVPVVTDAKHASTALKWACREMERRYHKLASVGVRNIHQFNELMDEEPDRTMEDPKTGEPIELEALPHIVIVIDELADLMMISAADVEESIMRLAQMARAVGIHLIIATQRPSVDVITGTIKANFPSRIAFRVSQRVDSRTIIDQQGAEHLLGRGDMLFLPPGSSRLLRVHGGLITEPELNRITTYIKKMAEPVYDESVLRDPDEQAESIEEGERDEMYERAVRTVIQEGKCSITLIQRRLQLGYARAARIVDMMEREGVVSPGEGSKPREILVGADFVDTLGA
;
A
#
# COMPACT_ATOMS: atom_id res chain seq x y z
N MET A 1 9.63 -40.33 15.21
CA MET A 1 8.86 -40.30 13.95
C MET A 1 9.83 -40.19 12.77
N ARG A 2 10.66 -41.24 12.56
CA ARG A 2 11.64 -41.37 11.48
C ARG A 2 11.31 -42.66 10.70
N LEU A 3 10.21 -42.66 9.94
CA LEU A 3 9.79 -43.87 9.20
C LEU A 3 9.50 -43.62 7.71
N ILE A 4 9.92 -42.45 7.17
CA ILE A 4 9.85 -42.28 5.71
C ILE A 4 11.28 -42.01 5.22
N PRO A 5 11.85 -42.90 4.35
CA PRO A 5 13.20 -42.73 3.84
C PRO A 5 13.36 -41.39 3.08
N GLU A 6 14.44 -40.68 3.31
CA GLU A 6 14.70 -39.35 2.70
C GLU A 6 14.71 -39.35 1.16
N ARG A 7 14.93 -40.49 0.52
CA ARG A 7 14.88 -40.69 -0.93
C ARG A 7 13.49 -40.51 -1.56
N LEU A 8 12.40 -40.76 -0.80
CA LEU A 8 11.01 -40.55 -1.28
C LEU A 8 10.58 -39.07 -1.27
N LYS A 9 11.32 -38.20 -0.59
CA LYS A 9 11.01 -36.76 -0.53
C LYS A 9 11.37 -35.97 -1.81
N ARG A 10 12.17 -36.55 -2.70
CA ARG A 10 12.67 -35.87 -3.91
C ARG A 10 11.80 -36.01 -5.17
N HIS A 11 10.81 -36.90 -5.20
CA HIS A 11 10.00 -37.14 -6.39
C HIS A 11 8.66 -36.36 -6.29
N ARG A 12 8.39 -35.48 -7.26
CA ARG A 12 7.13 -34.75 -7.42
C ARG A 12 5.93 -35.69 -7.40
N GLY A 13 6.03 -36.83 -8.09
CA GLY A 13 5.01 -37.90 -8.10
C GLY A 13 4.71 -38.50 -6.74
N ALA A 14 5.69 -38.66 -5.84
CA ALA A 14 5.45 -39.20 -4.50
C ALA A 14 4.63 -38.24 -3.61
N ARG A 15 4.78 -36.92 -3.80
CA ARG A 15 3.97 -35.89 -3.11
C ARG A 15 2.52 -35.91 -3.63
N GLU A 16 2.33 -36.00 -4.93
CA GLU A 16 1.02 -36.08 -5.56
C GLU A 16 0.27 -37.36 -5.11
N VAL A 17 0.94 -38.49 -5.11
CA VAL A 17 0.37 -39.75 -4.58
C VAL A 17 0.01 -39.61 -3.10
N GLY A 18 0.88 -39.04 -2.28
CA GLY A 18 0.60 -38.77 -0.87
C GLY A 18 -0.62 -37.87 -0.64
N ALA A 19 -0.77 -36.83 -1.44
CA ALA A 19 -1.92 -35.94 -1.39
C ALA A 19 -3.23 -36.64 -1.80
N ILE A 20 -3.20 -37.44 -2.87
CA ILE A 20 -4.35 -38.28 -3.31
C ILE A 20 -4.76 -39.24 -2.21
N LEU A 21 -3.80 -39.92 -1.57
CA LEU A 21 -4.07 -40.86 -0.46
C LEU A 21 -4.70 -40.14 0.75
N LEU A 22 -4.26 -38.91 1.07
CA LEU A 22 -4.85 -38.08 2.13
C LEU A 22 -6.27 -37.66 1.81
N VAL A 23 -6.55 -37.26 0.56
CA VAL A 23 -7.91 -36.96 0.11
C VAL A 23 -8.80 -38.19 0.17
N LEU A 24 -8.31 -39.35 -0.27
CA LEU A 24 -9.02 -40.62 -0.16
C LEU A 24 -9.34 -40.97 1.31
N LEU A 25 -8.36 -40.81 2.20
CA LEU A 25 -8.55 -41.02 3.64
C LEU A 25 -9.59 -40.04 4.24
N ALA A 26 -9.60 -38.80 3.78
CA ALA A 26 -10.60 -37.82 4.18
C ALA A 26 -12.02 -38.24 3.74
N LEU A 27 -12.19 -38.69 2.49
CA LEU A 27 -13.47 -39.14 1.97
C LEU A 27 -13.95 -40.41 2.70
N LEU A 28 -13.05 -41.38 2.93
CA LEU A 28 -13.36 -42.59 3.67
C LEU A 28 -13.78 -42.28 5.11
N SER A 29 -13.04 -41.45 5.81
CA SER A 29 -13.36 -41.09 7.20
C SER A 29 -14.64 -40.25 7.31
N ALA A 30 -14.89 -39.34 6.37
CA ALA A 30 -16.13 -38.55 6.32
C ALA A 30 -17.34 -39.44 6.07
N GLY A 31 -17.28 -40.32 5.06
CA GLY A 31 -18.37 -41.22 4.73
C GLY A 31 -18.62 -42.26 5.85
N ALA A 32 -17.56 -42.78 6.47
CA ALA A 32 -17.67 -43.69 7.61
C ALA A 32 -18.36 -43.02 8.82
N LEU A 33 -18.00 -41.76 9.16
CA LEU A 33 -18.62 -41.04 10.26
C LEU A 33 -20.07 -40.62 9.97
N LEU A 34 -20.40 -40.21 8.73
CA LEU A 34 -21.75 -39.85 8.32
C LEU A 34 -22.72 -41.02 8.28
N SER A 35 -22.25 -42.21 7.91
CA SER A 35 -23.03 -43.44 7.83
C SER A 35 -22.88 -44.33 9.07
N TYR A 36 -22.30 -43.85 10.16
CA TYR A 36 -22.10 -44.59 11.40
C TYR A 36 -23.44 -45.05 11.98
N ASP A 37 -23.55 -46.37 12.27
CA ASP A 37 -24.65 -46.96 13.02
C ASP A 37 -24.07 -47.74 14.23
N PRO A 38 -24.57 -47.43 15.45
CA PRO A 38 -24.10 -48.14 16.66
C PRO A 38 -24.39 -49.63 16.67
N GLN A 39 -25.26 -50.15 15.80
CA GLN A 39 -25.61 -51.57 15.71
C GLN A 39 -24.76 -52.33 14.70
N ASP A 40 -23.92 -51.65 13.92
CA ASP A 40 -23.06 -52.28 12.94
C ASP A 40 -22.00 -53.18 13.58
N PRO A 41 -21.70 -54.35 13.00
CA PRO A 41 -20.63 -55.22 13.46
C PRO A 41 -19.27 -54.55 13.18
N SER A 42 -18.55 -54.19 14.25
CA SER A 42 -17.19 -53.61 14.20
C SER A 42 -16.16 -54.58 14.78
N TYR A 43 -14.90 -54.42 14.39
CA TYR A 43 -13.77 -55.15 14.98
C TYR A 43 -13.22 -54.47 16.24
N GLY A 44 -13.93 -53.47 16.77
CA GLY A 44 -13.47 -52.55 17.82
C GLY A 44 -13.92 -52.96 19.22
N PHE A 45 -13.85 -52.00 20.16
CA PHE A 45 -14.03 -52.15 21.61
C PHE A 45 -15.41 -52.63 22.05
N HIS A 46 -16.42 -52.60 21.20
CA HIS A 46 -17.78 -53.11 21.47
C HIS A 46 -18.19 -54.15 20.43
N ALA A 47 -17.28 -55.10 20.12
CA ALA A 47 -17.56 -56.18 19.19
C ALA A 47 -18.84 -56.92 19.59
N ARG A 48 -19.97 -56.58 18.96
CA ARG A 48 -21.19 -57.41 19.01
C ARG A 48 -21.06 -58.52 17.97
N PRO A 49 -21.18 -59.78 18.35
CA PRO A 49 -21.18 -60.88 17.38
C PRO A 49 -22.48 -60.88 16.59
N GLY A 50 -22.53 -60.03 15.55
CA GLY A 50 -23.62 -59.97 14.60
C GLY A 50 -23.14 -60.49 13.25
N SER A 51 -23.82 -61.48 12.67
CA SER A 51 -23.53 -62.13 11.38
C SER A 51 -24.16 -61.38 10.18
N GLY A 52 -24.66 -60.13 10.38
CA GLY A 52 -25.31 -59.32 9.34
C GLY A 52 -24.36 -58.44 8.53
N PRO A 53 -24.79 -57.95 7.35
CA PRO A 53 -24.06 -56.94 6.62
C PRO A 53 -24.10 -55.59 7.41
N ALA A 54 -22.96 -54.87 7.47
CA ALA A 54 -22.89 -53.55 8.07
C ALA A 54 -23.67 -52.53 7.22
N SER A 55 -24.40 -51.59 7.85
CA SER A 55 -25.14 -50.52 7.20
C SER A 55 -24.25 -49.38 6.79
N ASN A 56 -23.03 -49.30 7.34
CA ASN A 56 -22.01 -48.31 6.99
C ASN A 56 -21.64 -48.36 5.51
N TRP A 57 -21.50 -47.21 4.85
CA TRP A 57 -21.19 -47.11 3.42
C TRP A 57 -19.91 -47.90 3.01
N PHE A 58 -18.98 -48.05 3.91
CA PHE A 58 -17.73 -48.77 3.68
C PHE A 58 -17.68 -50.13 4.41
N GLY A 59 -18.86 -50.69 4.72
CA GLY A 59 -19.00 -51.99 5.37
C GLY A 59 -18.36 -52.02 6.75
N ARG A 60 -17.89 -53.20 7.17
CA ARG A 60 -17.29 -53.43 8.50
C ARG A 60 -16.04 -52.56 8.75
N ALA A 61 -15.24 -52.29 7.72
CA ALA A 61 -14.05 -51.48 7.86
C ALA A 61 -14.42 -50.01 8.16
N GLY A 62 -15.45 -49.46 7.49
CA GLY A 62 -15.98 -48.15 7.75
C GLY A 62 -16.62 -48.02 9.14
N ALA A 63 -17.40 -48.99 9.56
CA ALA A 63 -17.99 -49.05 10.90
C ALA A 63 -16.90 -49.03 11.99
N THR A 64 -15.86 -49.86 11.85
CA THR A 64 -14.73 -49.92 12.78
C THR A 64 -13.96 -48.60 12.83
N LEU A 65 -13.69 -47.97 11.68
CA LEU A 65 -13.02 -46.67 11.60
C LEU A 65 -13.83 -45.58 12.29
N ALA A 66 -15.13 -45.50 12.02
CA ALA A 66 -16.01 -44.50 12.62
C ALA A 66 -16.11 -44.68 14.14
N GLU A 67 -16.29 -45.92 14.62
CA GLU A 67 -16.32 -46.25 16.05
C GLU A 67 -15.01 -45.87 16.74
N ALA A 68 -13.85 -46.23 16.18
CA ALA A 68 -12.56 -45.87 16.74
C ALA A 68 -12.35 -44.35 16.83
N LEU A 69 -12.71 -43.61 15.78
CA LEU A 69 -12.59 -42.14 15.77
C LEU A 69 -13.52 -41.50 16.79
N LEU A 70 -14.79 -41.94 16.89
CA LEU A 70 -15.75 -41.41 17.85
C LEU A 70 -15.38 -41.73 19.29
N GLN A 71 -14.88 -42.94 19.57
CA GLN A 71 -14.43 -43.28 20.92
C GLN A 71 -13.18 -42.55 21.35
N LEU A 72 -12.22 -42.35 20.43
CA LEU A 72 -10.98 -41.61 20.75
C LEU A 72 -11.18 -40.11 20.89
N PHE A 73 -11.93 -39.50 19.97
CA PHE A 73 -12.00 -38.05 19.82
C PHE A 73 -13.41 -37.49 20.05
N GLY A 74 -14.41 -38.31 20.29
CA GLY A 74 -15.79 -37.88 20.45
C GLY A 74 -16.31 -37.11 19.22
N THR A 75 -17.00 -36.00 19.43
CA THR A 75 -17.46 -35.13 18.34
C THR A 75 -16.32 -34.42 17.60
N GLY A 76 -15.13 -34.35 18.20
CA GLY A 76 -13.90 -33.88 17.52
C GLY A 76 -13.46 -34.76 16.36
N ALA A 77 -13.93 -36.03 16.26
CA ALA A 77 -13.68 -36.93 15.15
C ALA A 77 -14.09 -36.34 13.79
N PHE A 78 -15.13 -35.49 13.75
CA PHE A 78 -15.60 -34.85 12.52
C PHE A 78 -14.60 -33.82 11.95
N LEU A 79 -13.59 -33.40 12.69
CA LEU A 79 -12.50 -32.53 12.20
C LEU A 79 -11.44 -33.32 11.44
N PHE A 80 -11.36 -34.64 11.62
CA PHE A 80 -10.33 -35.46 11.00
C PHE A 80 -10.34 -35.43 9.45
N PRO A 81 -11.49 -35.53 8.76
CA PRO A 81 -11.57 -35.35 7.31
C PRO A 81 -11.04 -34.03 6.81
N PHE A 82 -11.39 -32.92 7.50
CA PHE A 82 -10.93 -31.57 7.13
C PHE A 82 -9.41 -31.43 7.31
N GLY A 83 -8.87 -31.98 8.38
CA GLY A 83 -7.43 -32.00 8.62
C GLY A 83 -6.68 -32.80 7.53
N ALA A 84 -7.20 -33.92 7.10
CA ALA A 84 -6.61 -34.75 6.04
C ALA A 84 -6.61 -34.01 4.67
N VAL A 85 -7.71 -33.33 4.31
CA VAL A 85 -7.77 -32.48 3.10
C VAL A 85 -6.79 -31.31 3.17
N ALA A 86 -6.71 -30.63 4.31
CA ALA A 86 -5.77 -29.53 4.50
C ALA A 86 -4.31 -29.97 4.35
N LEU A 87 -3.98 -31.14 4.89
CA LEU A 87 -2.66 -31.76 4.74
C LEU A 87 -2.34 -32.12 3.28
N GLY A 88 -3.31 -32.70 2.58
CA GLY A 88 -3.19 -33.02 1.15
C GLY A 88 -2.96 -31.75 0.32
N GLY A 89 -3.70 -30.69 0.57
CA GLY A 89 -3.57 -29.40 -0.11
C GLY A 89 -2.21 -28.71 0.15
N LEU A 90 -1.69 -28.81 1.36
CA LEU A 90 -0.34 -28.31 1.69
C LEU A 90 0.76 -29.11 0.97
N GLY A 91 0.55 -30.43 0.75
CA GLY A 91 1.49 -31.29 0.02
C GLY A 91 1.57 -30.98 -1.48
N LEU A 92 0.50 -30.42 -2.07
CA LEU A 92 0.42 -30.05 -3.49
C LEU A 92 0.95 -28.66 -3.82
N ARG A 93 1.15 -27.78 -2.82
CA ARG A 93 1.74 -26.44 -3.06
C ARG A 93 3.21 -26.56 -3.39
N ASP A 94 3.56 -26.23 -4.64
CA ASP A 94 4.93 -26.10 -5.13
C ASP A 94 5.67 -24.92 -4.44
N GLY A 95 6.91 -25.16 -4.06
CA GLY A 95 7.89 -24.07 -4.03
C GLY A 95 8.51 -23.65 -2.70
N SER A 96 8.53 -24.44 -1.64
CA SER A 96 9.55 -24.21 -0.61
C SER A 96 10.06 -25.53 -0.02
N ASP A 97 11.38 -25.71 -0.02
CA ASP A 97 12.07 -26.86 0.60
C ASP A 97 11.92 -26.95 2.13
N ARG A 98 11.21 -26.00 2.72
CA ARG A 98 10.83 -26.00 4.14
C ARG A 98 9.33 -26.19 4.25
N ALA A 99 8.88 -27.46 4.15
CA ALA A 99 7.52 -27.82 4.59
C ALA A 99 7.33 -27.24 6.02
N PRO A 100 6.34 -26.38 6.25
CA PRO A 100 6.13 -25.78 7.56
C PRO A 100 5.70 -26.87 8.54
N ARG A 101 6.63 -27.40 9.32
CA ARG A 101 6.32 -28.36 10.40
C ARG A 101 5.43 -27.72 11.47
N PHE A 102 5.51 -26.42 11.59
CA PHE A 102 4.82 -25.61 12.60
C PHE A 102 3.27 -25.68 12.48
N PRO A 103 2.61 -25.48 11.34
CA PRO A 103 1.14 -25.55 11.26
C PRO A 103 0.57 -26.97 11.44
N LEU A 104 1.35 -28.02 11.21
CA LEU A 104 0.90 -29.39 11.46
C LEU A 104 0.84 -29.71 12.95
N VAL A 105 1.88 -29.32 13.70
CA VAL A 105 1.95 -29.52 15.14
C VAL A 105 0.89 -28.66 15.84
N THR A 106 0.77 -27.37 15.44
CA THR A 106 -0.22 -26.46 16.04
C THR A 106 -1.65 -26.90 15.73
N GLY A 107 -1.95 -27.40 14.52
CA GLY A 107 -3.26 -27.93 14.15
C GLY A 107 -3.63 -29.18 14.94
N PHE A 108 -2.68 -30.09 15.16
CA PHE A 108 -2.89 -31.29 15.97
C PHE A 108 -3.14 -30.95 17.45
N VAL A 109 -2.33 -30.05 18.01
CA VAL A 109 -2.53 -29.59 19.42
C VAL A 109 -3.86 -28.83 19.55
N ALA A 110 -4.28 -28.08 18.55
CA ALA A 110 -5.59 -27.40 18.53
C ALA A 110 -6.75 -28.40 18.56
N ALA A 111 -6.66 -29.49 17.77
CA ALA A 111 -7.66 -30.54 17.78
C ALA A 111 -7.76 -31.26 19.14
N LEU A 112 -6.63 -31.56 19.77
CA LEU A 112 -6.59 -32.13 21.12
C LEU A 112 -7.19 -31.21 22.19
N SER A 113 -6.85 -29.91 22.10
CA SER A 113 -7.39 -28.88 23.01
C SER A 113 -8.89 -28.70 22.83
N LEU A 114 -9.39 -28.80 21.59
CA LEU A 114 -10.83 -28.75 21.30
C LEU A 114 -11.55 -29.98 21.85
N CYS A 115 -10.98 -31.19 21.74
CA CYS A 115 -11.56 -32.39 22.35
C CYS A 115 -11.67 -32.20 23.89
N ALA A 116 -10.62 -31.69 24.56
CA ALA A 116 -10.67 -31.41 25.98
C ALA A 116 -11.74 -30.36 26.35
N LEU A 117 -11.86 -29.30 25.55
CA LEU A 117 -12.90 -28.26 25.73
C LEU A 117 -14.31 -28.82 25.57
N LEU A 118 -14.56 -29.67 24.56
CA LEU A 118 -15.85 -30.30 24.32
C LEU A 118 -16.24 -31.21 25.49
N ASP A 119 -15.31 -31.96 26.03
CA ASP A 119 -15.56 -32.82 27.19
C ASP A 119 -15.87 -32.01 28.45
N LEU A 120 -15.09 -30.98 28.73
CA LEU A 120 -15.31 -30.07 29.87
C LEU A 120 -16.62 -29.29 29.80
N ALA A 121 -17.06 -28.90 28.58
CA ALA A 121 -18.25 -28.10 28.38
C ALA A 121 -19.55 -28.91 28.34
N PHE A 122 -19.55 -30.11 27.75
CA PHE A 122 -20.74 -30.90 27.47
C PHE A 122 -20.76 -32.26 28.17
N GLY A 123 -19.61 -32.74 28.66
CA GLY A 123 -19.47 -34.05 29.31
C GLY A 123 -19.80 -35.19 28.39
N HIS A 124 -21.09 -35.47 28.20
CA HIS A 124 -21.59 -36.58 27.36
C HIS A 124 -22.62 -36.05 26.33
N ILE A 125 -22.58 -36.60 25.14
CA ILE A 125 -23.50 -36.26 24.04
C ILE A 125 -24.22 -37.54 23.57
N LEU A 126 -25.51 -37.43 23.33
CA LEU A 126 -26.29 -38.51 22.71
C LEU A 126 -26.15 -38.43 21.18
N TYR A 127 -25.44 -39.40 20.59
CA TYR A 127 -25.28 -39.50 19.15
C TYR A 127 -25.86 -40.82 18.65
N ARG A 128 -26.87 -40.76 17.79
CA ARG A 128 -27.61 -41.94 17.22
C ARG A 128 -28.02 -43.00 18.26
N GLY A 129 -28.43 -42.56 19.45
CA GLY A 129 -28.92 -43.43 20.51
C GLY A 129 -27.82 -43.99 21.45
N GLN A 130 -26.57 -43.68 21.21
CA GLN A 130 -25.47 -43.96 22.16
C GLN A 130 -25.01 -42.72 22.91
N VAL A 131 -24.69 -42.89 24.20
CA VAL A 131 -24.07 -41.88 25.03
C VAL A 131 -22.56 -41.97 24.85
N LEU A 132 -21.98 -40.96 24.23
CA LEU A 132 -20.52 -40.87 23.99
C LEU A 132 -19.93 -39.69 24.80
N PRO A 133 -18.70 -39.83 25.31
CA PRO A 133 -17.98 -38.65 25.86
C PRO A 133 -17.84 -37.61 24.76
N ALA A 134 -18.19 -36.33 25.05
CA ALA A 134 -18.22 -35.29 24.05
C ALA A 134 -16.86 -35.05 23.37
N GLY A 135 -15.77 -35.14 24.13
CA GLY A 135 -14.39 -35.06 23.67
C GLY A 135 -13.71 -36.41 23.40
N GLY A 136 -14.44 -37.53 23.54
CA GLY A 136 -13.90 -38.91 23.47
C GLY A 136 -12.94 -39.20 24.59
N TYR A 137 -12.29 -40.37 24.52
CA TYR A 137 -11.31 -40.81 25.53
C TYR A 137 -10.16 -39.81 25.72
N VAL A 138 -9.64 -39.25 24.62
CA VAL A 138 -8.53 -38.28 24.68
C VAL A 138 -8.97 -36.95 25.33
N GLY A 139 -10.14 -36.44 24.95
CA GLY A 139 -10.68 -35.20 25.54
C GLY A 139 -10.96 -35.36 27.03
N HIS A 140 -11.57 -36.52 27.43
CA HIS A 140 -11.88 -36.82 28.82
C HIS A 140 -10.61 -36.91 29.68
N ARG A 141 -9.55 -37.58 29.21
CA ARG A 141 -8.27 -37.64 29.96
C ARG A 141 -7.58 -36.28 30.07
N LEU A 142 -7.50 -35.52 28.98
CA LEU A 142 -6.87 -34.20 28.99
C LEU A 142 -7.70 -33.17 29.78
N GLY A 143 -9.01 -33.16 29.60
CA GLY A 143 -9.93 -32.29 30.33
C GLY A 143 -9.93 -32.60 31.82
N GLY A 144 -9.99 -33.86 32.22
CA GLY A 144 -9.90 -34.29 33.62
C GLY A 144 -8.58 -33.91 34.29
N TRP A 145 -7.47 -34.07 33.58
CA TRP A 145 -6.15 -33.62 34.06
C TRP A 145 -6.09 -32.11 34.23
N LEU A 146 -6.58 -31.34 33.28
CA LEU A 146 -6.64 -29.88 33.36
C LEU A 146 -7.55 -29.41 34.53
N ALA A 147 -8.72 -30.05 34.67
CA ALA A 147 -9.66 -29.75 35.74
C ALA A 147 -9.11 -30.04 37.15
N SER A 148 -8.27 -31.07 37.28
CA SER A 148 -7.59 -31.38 38.54
C SER A 148 -6.56 -30.33 38.97
N LEU A 149 -5.97 -29.60 37.99
CA LEU A 149 -4.98 -28.56 38.24
C LEU A 149 -5.61 -27.18 38.46
N LEU A 150 -6.66 -26.82 37.71
CA LEU A 150 -7.18 -25.44 37.55
C LEU A 150 -8.65 -25.30 37.96
N ASN A 151 -9.28 -26.36 38.49
CA ASN A 151 -10.72 -26.47 38.63
C ASN A 151 -11.42 -26.41 37.24
N VAL A 152 -12.70 -26.81 37.13
CA VAL A 152 -13.43 -26.89 35.85
C VAL A 152 -13.49 -25.56 35.12
N SER A 153 -13.80 -24.46 35.83
CA SER A 153 -13.91 -23.13 35.24
C SER A 153 -12.57 -22.63 34.66
N GLY A 154 -11.46 -22.83 35.38
CA GLY A 154 -10.13 -22.48 34.93
C GLY A 154 -9.67 -23.35 33.77
N ALA A 155 -9.97 -24.66 33.78
CA ALA A 155 -9.66 -25.59 32.72
C ALA A 155 -10.39 -25.24 31.40
N VAL A 156 -11.66 -24.86 31.46
CA VAL A 156 -12.45 -24.37 30.30
C VAL A 156 -11.84 -23.12 29.72
N LEU A 157 -11.49 -22.13 30.56
CA LEU A 157 -10.88 -20.87 30.10
C LEU A 157 -9.55 -21.11 29.41
N VAL A 158 -8.67 -21.93 29.99
CA VAL A 158 -7.36 -22.25 29.42
C VAL A 158 -7.49 -23.05 28.11
N ALA A 159 -8.35 -24.07 28.08
CA ALA A 159 -8.59 -24.87 26.87
C ALA A 159 -9.17 -24.01 25.74
N ALA A 160 -10.15 -23.16 26.02
CA ALA A 160 -10.75 -22.24 25.05
C ALA A 160 -9.72 -21.23 24.51
N THR A 161 -8.93 -20.62 25.40
CA THR A 161 -7.87 -19.68 25.01
C THR A 161 -6.82 -20.37 24.13
N LEU A 162 -6.41 -21.59 24.48
CA LEU A 162 -5.44 -22.36 23.73
C LEU A 162 -5.96 -22.72 22.33
N VAL A 163 -7.23 -23.12 22.21
CA VAL A 163 -7.88 -23.37 20.90
C VAL A 163 -7.84 -22.10 20.05
N VAL A 164 -8.22 -20.93 20.59
CA VAL A 164 -8.20 -19.66 19.86
C VAL A 164 -6.79 -19.31 19.37
N ILE A 165 -5.79 -19.39 20.27
CA ILE A 165 -4.39 -19.10 19.91
C ILE A 165 -3.91 -20.05 18.81
N LEU A 166 -4.15 -21.34 18.94
CA LEU A 166 -3.67 -22.33 17.98
C LEU A 166 -4.38 -22.25 16.63
N VAL A 167 -5.68 -21.92 16.61
CA VAL A 167 -6.44 -21.65 15.38
C VAL A 167 -5.88 -20.42 14.67
N VAL A 168 -5.57 -19.36 15.40
CA VAL A 168 -4.95 -18.13 14.84
C VAL A 168 -3.57 -18.43 14.27
N LEU A 169 -2.73 -19.17 14.99
CA LEU A 169 -1.39 -19.54 14.53
C LEU A 169 -1.43 -20.47 13.30
N THR A 170 -2.44 -21.33 13.20
CA THR A 170 -2.59 -22.29 12.08
C THR A 170 -3.20 -21.65 10.85
N SER A 171 -4.22 -20.78 11.02
CA SER A 171 -4.99 -20.19 9.92
C SER A 171 -4.41 -18.91 9.36
N ARG A 172 -3.40 -18.30 10.01
CA ARG A 172 -2.86 -16.94 9.74
C ARG A 172 -3.95 -15.85 9.70
N VAL A 173 -5.13 -16.13 10.26
CA VAL A 173 -6.24 -15.17 10.35
C VAL A 173 -6.04 -14.30 11.58
N SER A 174 -6.09 -12.98 11.41
CA SER A 174 -5.98 -12.02 12.52
C SER A 174 -7.10 -12.23 13.54
N VAL A 175 -6.74 -12.26 14.84
CA VAL A 175 -7.69 -12.35 15.99
C VAL A 175 -8.78 -11.27 15.87
N ALA A 176 -8.41 -10.07 15.43
CA ALA A 176 -9.35 -8.97 15.20
C ALA A 176 -10.41 -9.29 14.13
N ARG A 177 -10.06 -10.06 13.10
CA ARG A 177 -11.02 -10.47 12.05
C ARG A 177 -11.96 -11.57 12.55
N THR A 178 -11.46 -12.54 13.32
CA THR A 178 -12.31 -13.61 13.89
C THR A 178 -13.25 -13.05 14.95
N LEU A 179 -12.79 -12.17 15.83
CA LEU A 179 -13.63 -11.46 16.80
C LEU A 179 -14.65 -10.54 16.11
N ALA A 180 -14.25 -9.85 15.03
CA ALA A 180 -15.19 -9.03 14.25
C ALA A 180 -16.24 -9.86 13.51
N LEU A 181 -15.90 -11.06 13.02
CA LEU A 181 -16.84 -12.02 12.43
C LEU A 181 -17.79 -12.61 13.48
N ALA A 182 -17.28 -13.01 14.64
CA ALA A 182 -18.08 -13.49 15.75
C ALA A 182 -19.02 -12.40 16.30
N ALA A 183 -18.54 -11.15 16.43
CA ALA A 183 -19.34 -10.01 16.83
C ALA A 183 -20.39 -9.62 15.76
N ARG A 184 -20.12 -9.86 14.46
CA ARG A 184 -21.11 -9.68 13.38
C ARG A 184 -22.17 -10.77 13.40
N ALA A 185 -21.76 -12.02 13.58
CA ALA A 185 -22.69 -13.14 13.71
C ALA A 185 -23.57 -12.99 14.95
N GLY A 186 -23.01 -12.61 16.09
CA GLY A 186 -23.75 -12.34 17.31
C GLY A 186 -24.74 -11.16 17.15
N ARG A 187 -24.33 -10.08 16.49
CA ARG A 187 -25.23 -8.94 16.16
C ARG A 187 -26.32 -9.33 15.18
N PHE A 188 -26.02 -10.14 14.20
CA PHE A 188 -27.03 -10.64 13.25
C PHE A 188 -28.08 -11.54 13.93
N LEU A 189 -27.64 -12.41 14.84
CA LEU A 189 -28.54 -13.25 15.62
C LEU A 189 -29.38 -12.41 16.59
N ALA A 190 -28.79 -11.46 17.28
CA ALA A 190 -29.50 -10.51 18.15
C ALA A 190 -30.51 -9.65 17.38
N GLN A 191 -30.14 -9.17 16.19
CA GLN A 191 -31.07 -8.43 15.32
C GLN A 191 -32.24 -9.29 14.84
N ARG A 192 -32.02 -10.55 14.49
CA ARG A 192 -33.13 -11.45 14.14
C ARG A 192 -34.07 -11.74 15.32
N ILE A 193 -33.50 -11.91 16.52
CA ILE A 193 -34.30 -12.10 17.75
C ILE A 193 -35.11 -10.81 18.06
N TRP A 194 -34.48 -9.63 17.96
CA TRP A 194 -35.14 -8.33 18.14
C TRP A 194 -36.20 -8.04 17.07
N GLN A 195 -35.95 -8.40 15.82
CA GLN A 195 -36.94 -8.29 14.73
C GLN A 195 -38.16 -9.21 14.96
N GLY A 196 -37.91 -10.42 15.48
CA GLY A 196 -38.96 -11.35 15.86
C GLY A 196 -39.83 -10.81 17.03
N ILE A 197 -39.19 -10.21 18.03
CA ILE A 197 -39.87 -9.57 19.17
C ILE A 197 -40.58 -8.29 18.71
N GLY A 198 -39.95 -7.48 17.83
CA GLY A 198 -40.53 -6.26 17.27
C GLY A 198 -41.79 -6.54 16.42
N ALA A 199 -41.76 -7.58 15.59
CA ALA A 199 -42.89 -8.01 14.78
C ALA A 199 -44.10 -8.52 15.63
N LEU A 200 -43.80 -9.10 16.78
CA LEU A 200 -44.85 -9.47 17.77
C LEU A 200 -45.41 -8.24 18.50
N ALA A 201 -44.56 -7.26 18.83
CA ALA A 201 -44.98 -6.01 19.48
C ALA A 201 -45.76 -5.11 18.51
N GLU A 202 -45.37 -5.00 17.23
CA GLU A 202 -46.10 -4.23 16.23
C GLU A 202 -47.51 -4.79 15.93
N ARG A 203 -47.70 -6.12 15.94
CA ARG A 203 -49.03 -6.74 15.85
C ARG A 203 -49.94 -6.39 17.02
N TYR A 204 -49.36 -6.09 18.19
CA TYR A 204 -50.13 -5.63 19.37
C TYR A 204 -50.44 -4.12 19.35
N TRP A 205 -49.56 -3.28 18.73
CA TRP A 205 -49.69 -1.82 18.72
C TRP A 205 -50.47 -1.26 17.52
N GLN A 206 -50.62 -1.99 16.41
CA GLN A 206 -51.43 -1.55 15.25
C GLN A 206 -52.94 -1.58 15.50
N ARG A 207 -53.39 -2.14 16.62
CA ARG A 207 -54.81 -2.08 17.03
C ARG A 207 -55.20 -0.82 17.79
N GLY A 208 -54.30 0.11 18.06
CA GLY A 208 -54.53 1.22 19.02
C GLY A 208 -54.38 2.66 18.53
N ARG A 209 -54.10 2.97 17.25
CA ARG A 209 -54.00 4.37 16.80
C ARG A 209 -54.66 4.66 15.47
N ALA A 210 -55.91 5.05 15.56
CA ALA A 210 -56.58 5.89 14.57
C ALA A 210 -56.56 7.36 15.04
N LEU A 211 -56.15 8.26 14.11
CA LEU A 211 -56.51 9.66 13.99
C LEU A 211 -56.02 10.71 15.00
N THR A 212 -55.02 11.49 14.57
CA THR A 212 -55.04 12.97 14.78
C THR A 212 -54.32 13.66 13.58
N PRO A 213 -54.86 14.76 13.02
CA PRO A 213 -54.29 15.47 11.88
C PRO A 213 -53.16 16.42 12.32
N ARG A 214 -52.11 16.51 11.51
CA ARG A 214 -50.95 17.42 11.69
C ARG A 214 -51.25 18.79 11.07
N PRO A 215 -50.77 19.90 11.67
CA PRO A 215 -50.82 21.23 11.05
C PRO A 215 -49.77 21.36 9.94
N ARG A 216 -50.15 22.04 8.85
CA ARG A 216 -49.28 22.42 7.73
C ARG A 216 -48.31 23.49 8.18
N THR A 217 -47.00 23.22 8.08
CA THR A 217 -45.93 24.21 8.21
C THR A 217 -45.77 25.00 6.92
N ALA A 218 -45.49 26.30 7.05
CA ALA A 218 -45.29 27.25 5.97
C ALA A 218 -44.07 26.89 5.11
N ALA A 219 -44.14 27.16 3.81
CA ALA A 219 -43.07 26.90 2.85
C ALA A 219 -41.81 27.70 3.19
N ALA A 220 -40.64 27.01 3.17
CA ALA A 220 -39.32 27.64 3.32
C ALA A 220 -38.96 28.46 2.10
N PRO A 221 -38.17 29.55 2.25
CA PRO A 221 -37.68 30.36 1.13
C PRO A 221 -36.75 29.55 0.19
N PRO A 222 -36.69 29.90 -1.11
CA PRO A 222 -35.85 29.18 -2.10
C PRO A 222 -34.35 29.29 -1.75
N PRO A 223 -33.55 28.28 -2.14
CA PRO A 223 -32.10 28.29 -1.90
C PRO A 223 -31.37 29.39 -2.68
N SER A 224 -30.32 29.97 -2.08
CA SER A 224 -29.45 30.93 -2.73
C SER A 224 -28.39 30.26 -3.59
N ILE A 225 -28.11 30.80 -4.76
CA ILE A 225 -27.04 30.36 -5.66
C ILE A 225 -25.77 31.14 -5.33
N GLY A 226 -24.74 30.46 -4.85
CA GLY A 226 -23.42 31.03 -4.63
C GLY A 226 -22.66 31.09 -5.96
N VAL A 227 -22.65 32.25 -6.60
CA VAL A 227 -21.66 32.55 -7.65
C VAL A 227 -20.36 32.93 -6.94
N PRO A 228 -19.18 32.48 -7.37
CA PRO A 228 -17.94 33.00 -6.82
C PRO A 228 -17.87 34.49 -7.12
N GLU A 229 -18.07 35.31 -6.10
CA GLU A 229 -17.86 36.74 -6.17
C GLU A 229 -16.38 36.99 -6.32
N ALA A 230 -15.98 37.62 -7.41
CA ALA A 230 -14.65 38.21 -7.54
C ALA A 230 -14.45 39.16 -6.36
N GLU A 231 -13.34 39.02 -5.68
CA GLU A 231 -12.92 39.75 -4.50
C GLU A 231 -13.03 41.26 -4.76
N ALA A 232 -14.15 41.84 -4.33
CA ALA A 232 -14.32 43.28 -4.33
C ALA A 232 -13.51 43.84 -3.15
N ALA A 233 -12.65 44.77 -3.45
CA ALA A 233 -11.87 45.53 -2.47
C ALA A 233 -12.78 46.11 -1.36
N PRO A 234 -12.28 46.20 -0.12
CA PRO A 234 -13.07 46.72 1.00
C PRO A 234 -13.48 48.14 0.76
N PRO A 235 -14.72 48.54 1.10
CA PRO A 235 -15.19 49.90 0.93
C PRO A 235 -14.43 50.85 1.87
N GLU A 236 -13.93 51.91 1.30
CA GLU A 236 -13.37 53.07 2.03
C GLU A 236 -14.38 53.55 3.07
N SER A 237 -13.94 53.56 4.32
CA SER A 237 -14.68 54.16 5.44
C SER A 237 -14.62 55.67 5.35
N SER A 238 -15.78 56.29 5.19
CA SER A 238 -15.96 57.77 5.31
C SER A 238 -15.55 58.31 6.68
N PRO A 239 -14.94 59.47 6.75
CA PRO A 239 -14.37 59.97 7.98
C PRO A 239 -15.42 60.59 8.91
N ARG A 240 -15.37 60.27 10.19
CA ARG A 240 -16.07 60.96 11.29
C ARG A 240 -15.19 62.11 11.79
N PRO A 241 -15.74 63.30 12.06
CA PRO A 241 -14.96 64.46 12.40
C PRO A 241 -14.40 64.42 13.83
N ALA A 242 -13.16 64.92 13.95
CA ALA A 242 -12.46 65.10 15.20
C ALA A 242 -12.87 66.41 15.91
N PRO A 243 -12.75 66.48 17.25
CA PRO A 243 -12.69 67.76 17.95
C PRO A 243 -11.23 68.22 18.09
N ALA A 244 -11.07 69.53 18.00
CA ALA A 244 -9.84 70.32 18.06
C ALA A 244 -9.28 70.43 19.50
N ALA A 245 -7.96 70.59 19.61
CA ALA A 245 -7.20 71.48 20.50
C ALA A 245 -5.70 71.19 20.36
N GLU A 246 -4.99 72.07 19.83
CA GLU A 246 -4.08 73.09 20.42
C GLU A 246 -2.64 72.67 20.64
N THR A 247 -1.80 73.36 19.95
CA THR A 247 -0.56 74.07 20.21
C THR A 247 0.77 73.49 19.89
N GLU A 248 1.44 74.18 19.01
CA GLU A 248 2.82 74.17 18.52
C GLU A 248 3.92 74.23 19.61
N PRO A 249 5.28 74.15 19.30
CA PRO A 249 5.92 74.61 18.08
C PRO A 249 7.15 73.85 17.54
N SER A 250 7.41 74.07 16.28
CA SER A 250 8.72 74.31 15.64
C SER A 250 9.85 73.28 15.71
N ALA A 251 10.11 72.63 14.55
CA ALA A 251 11.46 72.37 14.09
C ALA A 251 11.51 72.30 12.54
N ARG A 252 12.53 72.92 11.98
CA ARG A 252 12.80 73.28 10.59
C ARG A 252 12.69 72.12 9.57
N PRO A 253 12.35 72.37 8.30
CA PRO A 253 12.22 71.34 7.28
C PRO A 253 13.60 70.89 6.78
N ARG A 254 13.84 69.57 6.95
CA ARG A 254 14.93 68.88 6.23
C ARG A 254 14.39 68.50 4.82
N LYS A 255 15.03 69.08 3.80
CA LYS A 255 14.82 68.77 2.40
C LYS A 255 15.01 67.27 2.21
N ILE A 256 13.93 66.56 1.94
CA ILE A 256 13.96 65.13 1.48
C ILE A 256 13.99 65.18 -0.04
N GLU A 257 15.12 64.87 -0.64
CA GLU A 257 15.20 64.54 -2.07
C GLU A 257 14.28 63.35 -2.37
N PRO A 258 13.49 63.38 -3.45
CA PRO A 258 12.67 62.26 -3.85
C PRO A 258 13.60 61.09 -4.19
N PRO A 259 13.33 59.86 -3.70
CA PRO A 259 14.09 58.69 -4.12
C PRO A 259 13.88 58.51 -5.63
N ALA A 260 14.98 58.35 -6.35
CA ALA A 260 14.97 57.96 -7.75
C ALA A 260 14.07 56.74 -7.97
N PRO A 261 13.32 56.68 -9.07
CA PRO A 261 12.46 55.52 -9.35
C PRO A 261 13.33 54.28 -9.36
N ARG A 262 13.16 53.44 -8.33
CA ARG A 262 13.67 52.07 -8.36
C ARG A 262 12.96 51.38 -9.53
N GLN A 263 13.66 51.29 -10.66
CA GLN A 263 13.29 50.33 -11.67
C GLN A 263 13.14 48.96 -10.97
N ALA A 264 11.93 48.46 -10.97
CA ALA A 264 11.69 47.08 -10.62
C ALA A 264 12.58 46.21 -11.52
N ARG A 265 13.71 45.79 -10.99
CA ARG A 265 14.46 44.70 -11.61
C ARG A 265 13.52 43.51 -11.56
N LEU A 266 12.90 43.21 -12.71
CA LEU A 266 12.42 41.86 -12.97
C LEU A 266 13.58 40.94 -12.62
N PRO A 267 13.40 39.88 -11.81
CA PRO A 267 14.41 38.91 -11.60
C PRO A 267 14.58 38.14 -12.91
N MET A 268 15.39 38.69 -13.83
CA MET A 268 15.98 37.90 -14.91
C MET A 268 17.14 37.16 -14.29
N GLU A 269 16.86 35.93 -13.81
CA GLU A 269 17.92 34.96 -13.64
C GLU A 269 18.66 34.83 -14.97
N PRO A 270 20.00 34.89 -14.97
CA PRO A 270 20.76 34.66 -16.19
C PRO A 270 20.43 33.29 -16.73
N PRO A 271 20.23 33.12 -18.05
CA PRO A 271 19.90 31.82 -18.63
C PRO A 271 21.07 30.87 -18.36
N ARG A 272 20.88 29.92 -17.44
CA ARG A 272 21.85 28.89 -17.16
C ARG A 272 21.94 28.01 -18.41
N ARG A 273 23.09 28.10 -19.14
CA ARG A 273 23.56 27.23 -20.23
C ARG A 273 22.57 26.88 -21.35
N GLY A 274 21.79 27.83 -21.86
CA GLY A 274 21.05 27.64 -23.11
C GLY A 274 19.79 26.76 -23.06
N TYR A 275 19.53 26.04 -21.95
CA TYR A 275 18.30 25.27 -21.81
C TYR A 275 17.09 26.19 -21.64
N ARG A 276 16.02 25.94 -22.44
CA ARG A 276 14.76 26.67 -22.37
C ARG A 276 13.62 25.76 -21.99
N LEU A 277 12.85 26.17 -21.01
CA LEU A 277 11.65 25.45 -20.60
C LEU A 277 10.65 25.33 -21.76
N PRO A 278 9.83 24.27 -21.81
CA PRO A 278 8.82 24.11 -22.84
C PRO A 278 7.84 25.29 -22.88
N PRO A 279 7.54 25.85 -24.05
CA PRO A 279 6.55 26.91 -24.16
C PRO A 279 5.14 26.38 -23.96
N ILE A 280 4.27 27.19 -23.35
CA ILE A 280 2.91 26.78 -22.97
C ILE A 280 2.02 26.47 -24.19
N GLU A 281 2.40 26.97 -25.37
CA GLU A 281 1.73 26.79 -26.66
C GLU A 281 1.81 25.35 -27.17
N LEU A 282 2.68 24.51 -26.58
CA LEU A 282 2.73 23.06 -26.88
C LEU A 282 1.50 22.33 -26.35
N LEU A 283 0.76 22.93 -25.42
CA LEU A 283 -0.46 22.39 -24.86
C LEU A 283 -1.70 22.92 -25.60
N ASN A 284 -2.74 22.09 -25.62
CA ASN A 284 -3.99 22.41 -26.28
C ASN A 284 -4.71 23.57 -25.55
N GLU A 285 -5.44 24.39 -26.33
CA GLU A 285 -6.25 25.46 -25.76
C GLU A 285 -7.48 24.93 -25.05
N PRO A 286 -7.89 25.57 -23.92
CA PRO A 286 -9.11 25.18 -23.23
C PRO A 286 -10.33 25.41 -24.15
N GLY A 287 -11.25 24.43 -24.11
CA GLY A 287 -12.52 24.55 -24.83
C GLY A 287 -13.49 25.51 -24.13
N PRO A 288 -14.63 25.82 -24.78
CA PRO A 288 -15.64 26.68 -24.18
C PRO A 288 -16.23 26.05 -22.90
N GLN A 289 -16.34 26.86 -21.86
CA GLN A 289 -16.97 26.45 -20.61
C GLN A 289 -18.48 26.31 -20.78
N THR A 290 -19.07 25.24 -20.26
CA THR A 290 -20.50 24.98 -20.31
C THR A 290 -21.09 25.07 -18.90
N ILE A 291 -21.80 26.14 -18.58
CA ILE A 291 -22.45 26.33 -17.29
C ILE A 291 -23.88 25.76 -17.36
N GLU A 292 -24.28 24.95 -16.38
CA GLU A 292 -25.68 24.48 -16.27
C GLU A 292 -26.62 25.64 -15.92
N SER A 293 -27.88 25.58 -16.42
CA SER A 293 -28.84 26.64 -16.18
C SER A 293 -29.26 26.68 -14.70
N GLU A 294 -29.51 27.89 -14.18
CA GLU A 294 -30.00 28.08 -12.81
C GLU A 294 -31.27 27.27 -12.51
N GLN A 295 -32.18 27.19 -13.48
CA GLN A 295 -33.42 26.45 -13.36
C GLN A 295 -33.19 24.94 -13.16
N ASP A 296 -32.22 24.36 -13.89
CA ASP A 296 -31.85 22.94 -13.74
C ASP A 296 -31.24 22.67 -12.36
N LEU A 297 -30.40 23.56 -11.87
CA LEU A 297 -29.76 23.47 -10.54
C LEU A 297 -30.81 23.52 -9.43
N LEU A 298 -31.77 24.44 -9.51
CA LEU A 298 -32.88 24.54 -8.56
C LEU A 298 -33.81 23.33 -8.60
N ALA A 299 -34.10 22.80 -9.80
CA ALA A 299 -34.87 21.59 -9.94
C ALA A 299 -34.21 20.38 -9.26
N ARG A 300 -32.88 20.21 -9.43
CA ARG A 300 -32.10 19.17 -8.76
C ARG A 300 -32.09 19.34 -7.24
N ALA A 301 -31.95 20.57 -6.74
CA ALA A 301 -31.99 20.85 -5.32
C ALA A 301 -33.33 20.39 -4.68
N ARG A 302 -34.45 20.63 -5.40
CA ARG A 302 -35.78 20.12 -4.97
C ARG A 302 -35.81 18.60 -4.99
N GLN A 303 -35.35 17.96 -6.07
CA GLN A 303 -35.30 16.49 -6.16
C GLN A 303 -34.50 15.85 -5.02
N ILE A 304 -33.35 16.44 -4.64
CA ILE A 304 -32.55 15.98 -3.51
C ILE A 304 -33.36 16.09 -2.21
N THR A 305 -33.99 17.22 -1.97
CA THR A 305 -34.76 17.47 -0.76
C THR A 305 -35.97 16.51 -0.66
N ASP A 306 -36.74 16.38 -1.74
CA ASP A 306 -37.92 15.51 -1.80
C ASP A 306 -37.51 14.04 -1.57
N LYS A 307 -36.44 13.60 -2.22
CA LYS A 307 -35.95 12.22 -2.08
C LYS A 307 -35.45 11.91 -0.67
N LEU A 308 -34.72 12.81 -0.04
CA LEU A 308 -34.28 12.65 1.35
C LEU A 308 -35.48 12.61 2.32
N GLN A 309 -36.54 13.42 2.06
CA GLN A 309 -37.78 13.41 2.87
C GLN A 309 -38.53 12.08 2.75
N GLU A 310 -38.60 11.44 1.59
CA GLU A 310 -39.17 10.11 1.40
C GLU A 310 -38.56 9.07 2.38
N PHE A 311 -37.29 9.19 2.67
CA PHE A 311 -36.56 8.33 3.63
C PHE A 311 -36.54 8.87 5.06
N ALA A 312 -37.41 9.81 5.39
CA ALA A 312 -37.45 10.47 6.69
C ALA A 312 -36.15 11.14 7.11
N VAL A 313 -35.41 11.70 6.13
CA VAL A 313 -34.30 12.61 6.33
C VAL A 313 -34.79 14.02 6.03
N PHE A 314 -35.26 14.70 7.05
CA PHE A 314 -35.81 16.05 6.94
C PHE A 314 -34.70 17.09 6.93
N GLY A 315 -34.85 18.14 6.13
CA GLY A 315 -33.88 19.21 5.94
C GLY A 315 -34.13 19.96 4.65
N GLN A 316 -33.24 20.87 4.30
CA GLN A 316 -33.35 21.66 3.07
C GLN A 316 -31.97 21.93 2.47
N VAL A 317 -31.90 22.11 1.14
CA VAL A 317 -30.73 22.64 0.45
C VAL A 317 -30.68 24.15 0.69
N VAL A 318 -29.62 24.63 1.34
CA VAL A 318 -29.45 26.03 1.73
C VAL A 318 -28.58 26.83 0.76
N ALA A 319 -27.68 26.14 0.04
CA ALA A 319 -26.83 26.76 -0.98
C ALA A 319 -26.48 25.76 -2.09
N ILE A 320 -26.19 26.25 -3.27
CA ILE A 320 -25.75 25.49 -4.43
C ILE A 320 -24.40 26.09 -4.87
N HIS A 321 -23.40 25.21 -4.96
CA HIS A 321 -22.05 25.59 -5.40
C HIS A 321 -21.76 24.85 -6.73
N PRO A 322 -21.99 25.51 -7.87
CA PRO A 322 -21.67 24.92 -9.16
C PRO A 322 -20.15 24.82 -9.35
N GLY A 323 -19.68 23.69 -9.86
CA GLY A 323 -18.28 23.46 -10.19
C GLY A 323 -18.13 22.90 -11.61
N PRO A 324 -16.90 22.70 -12.10
CA PRO A 324 -16.65 22.31 -13.50
C PRO A 324 -17.11 20.90 -13.83
N VAL A 325 -17.02 19.98 -12.88
CA VAL A 325 -17.33 18.56 -13.06
C VAL A 325 -18.51 18.12 -12.20
N VAL A 326 -18.58 18.63 -10.98
CA VAL A 326 -19.66 18.33 -10.02
C VAL A 326 -20.24 19.62 -9.47
N THR A 327 -21.54 19.60 -9.17
CA THR A 327 -22.21 20.67 -8.40
C THR A 327 -22.41 20.17 -6.98
N THR A 328 -22.05 20.98 -6.00
CA THR A 328 -22.24 20.67 -4.57
C THR A 328 -23.48 21.34 -4.05
N PHE A 329 -24.46 20.54 -3.61
CA PHE A 329 -25.67 20.99 -2.95
C PHE A 329 -25.49 20.94 -1.44
N GLU A 330 -25.48 22.10 -0.78
CA GLU A 330 -25.30 22.19 0.66
C GLU A 330 -26.63 21.89 1.37
N PHE A 331 -26.76 20.68 1.91
CA PHE A 331 -27.96 20.24 2.61
C PHE A 331 -27.81 20.46 4.11
N LYS A 332 -28.76 21.17 4.72
CA LYS A 332 -28.87 21.36 6.17
C LYS A 332 -29.91 20.41 6.74
N PRO A 333 -29.48 19.32 7.42
CA PRO A 333 -30.42 18.41 8.06
C PRO A 333 -31.08 19.06 9.29
N GLU A 334 -32.29 18.62 9.63
CA GLU A 334 -32.95 18.98 10.89
C GLU A 334 -32.23 18.34 12.09
N ALA A 335 -32.49 18.90 13.28
CA ALA A 335 -31.92 18.40 14.53
C ALA A 335 -32.30 16.93 14.78
N GLY A 336 -31.33 16.14 15.24
CA GLY A 336 -31.51 14.72 15.56
C GLY A 336 -31.26 13.76 14.41
N ILE A 337 -30.97 14.23 13.18
CA ILE A 337 -30.63 13.37 12.05
C ILE A 337 -29.15 13.02 12.08
N LYS A 338 -28.85 11.71 12.16
CA LYS A 338 -27.46 11.22 12.16
C LYS A 338 -26.84 11.32 10.76
N TYR A 339 -25.58 11.78 10.68
CA TYR A 339 -24.82 11.84 9.42
C TYR A 339 -24.78 10.49 8.68
N SER A 340 -24.64 9.39 9.41
CA SER A 340 -24.64 8.04 8.82
C SER A 340 -25.95 7.66 8.12
N LYS A 341 -27.08 8.26 8.51
CA LYS A 341 -28.37 8.06 7.84
C LYS A 341 -28.37 8.75 6.48
N ILE A 342 -27.78 9.95 6.38
CA ILE A 342 -27.69 10.70 5.13
C ILE A 342 -26.71 9.98 4.17
N THR A 343 -25.52 9.60 4.64
CA THR A 343 -24.56 8.88 3.79
C THR A 343 -25.03 7.50 3.36
N GLY A 344 -25.98 6.89 4.09
CA GLY A 344 -26.61 5.65 3.67
C GLY A 344 -27.54 5.78 2.45
N MET A 345 -27.93 7.01 2.07
CA MET A 345 -28.84 7.29 0.94
C MET A 345 -28.10 7.60 -0.37
N THR A 346 -26.79 7.41 -0.42
CA THR A 346 -25.96 7.73 -1.60
C THR A 346 -26.46 7.04 -2.86
N ASP A 347 -26.75 5.74 -2.78
CA ASP A 347 -27.20 4.93 -3.92
C ASP A 347 -28.64 5.33 -4.36
N ASP A 348 -29.53 5.59 -3.40
CA ASP A 348 -30.90 6.04 -3.65
C ASP A 348 -30.95 7.42 -4.30
N LEU A 349 -30.08 8.34 -3.87
CA LEU A 349 -29.93 9.66 -4.50
C LEU A 349 -29.35 9.55 -5.90
N SER A 350 -28.37 8.67 -6.12
CA SER A 350 -27.79 8.44 -7.44
C SER A 350 -28.86 7.97 -8.44
N LEU A 351 -29.72 7.05 -8.01
CA LEU A 351 -30.84 6.55 -8.81
C LEU A 351 -31.88 7.66 -9.10
N ALA A 352 -32.27 8.42 -8.08
CA ALA A 352 -33.30 9.48 -8.22
C ALA A 352 -32.84 10.61 -9.13
N LEU A 353 -31.56 10.99 -9.04
CA LEU A 353 -30.95 12.07 -9.85
C LEU A 353 -30.48 11.59 -11.22
N LYS A 354 -30.59 10.28 -11.51
CA LYS A 354 -30.08 9.63 -12.72
C LYS A 354 -28.59 9.94 -12.93
N ALA A 355 -27.85 9.99 -11.82
CA ALA A 355 -26.42 10.28 -11.80
C ALA A 355 -25.61 8.96 -11.72
N GLU A 356 -24.45 8.91 -12.38
CA GLU A 356 -23.56 7.73 -12.31
C GLU A 356 -23.16 7.42 -10.87
N SER A 357 -22.84 8.45 -10.09
CA SER A 357 -22.51 8.36 -8.67
C SER A 357 -22.77 9.69 -7.99
N VAL A 358 -23.20 9.67 -6.74
CA VAL A 358 -23.33 10.84 -5.87
C VAL A 358 -22.38 10.66 -4.70
N ARG A 359 -21.71 11.71 -4.26
CA ARG A 359 -20.85 11.66 -3.07
C ARG A 359 -21.38 12.58 -2.00
N ILE A 360 -21.42 12.11 -0.76
CA ILE A 360 -21.88 12.89 0.39
C ILE A 360 -20.69 13.16 1.32
N ALA A 361 -20.34 14.42 1.52
CA ALA A 361 -19.22 14.85 2.34
C ALA A 361 -19.64 15.88 3.39
N ARG A 362 -18.91 15.96 4.51
CA ARG A 362 -19.12 17.00 5.53
C ARG A 362 -18.53 18.32 5.03
N MET A 363 -19.30 19.40 5.17
CA MET A 363 -18.81 20.75 4.92
C MET A 363 -17.96 21.22 6.12
N ALA A 364 -16.73 21.70 5.83
CA ALA A 364 -15.83 22.14 6.90
C ALA A 364 -16.33 23.40 7.61
N GLY A 365 -16.29 23.38 8.95
CA GLY A 365 -16.72 24.51 9.76
C GLY A 365 -18.23 24.80 9.74
N ARG A 366 -19.05 23.92 9.10
CA ARG A 366 -20.50 24.09 8.98
C ARG A 366 -21.24 22.88 9.54
N SER A 367 -22.49 23.09 9.97
CA SER A 367 -23.41 22.01 10.39
C SER A 367 -24.18 21.39 9.21
N THR A 368 -23.67 21.55 8.00
CA THR A 368 -24.30 21.14 6.74
C THR A 368 -23.50 20.00 6.09
N VAL A 369 -24.15 19.35 5.15
CA VAL A 369 -23.59 18.22 4.38
C VAL A 369 -23.61 18.61 2.91
N GLY A 370 -22.47 18.47 2.23
CA GLY A 370 -22.37 18.65 0.78
C GLY A 370 -22.80 17.36 0.07
N VAL A 371 -23.80 17.46 -0.79
CA VAL A 371 -24.22 16.43 -1.73
C VAL A 371 -23.62 16.79 -3.09
N GLU A 372 -22.55 16.11 -3.47
CA GLU A 372 -21.83 16.34 -4.72
C GLU A 372 -22.46 15.49 -5.84
N VAL A 373 -23.05 16.17 -6.82
CA VAL A 373 -23.77 15.56 -7.94
C VAL A 373 -23.05 15.88 -9.24
N PRO A 374 -22.75 14.90 -10.09
CA PRO A 374 -22.12 15.13 -11.39
C PRO A 374 -22.95 16.04 -12.28
N ASN A 375 -22.27 16.96 -12.96
CA ASN A 375 -22.91 17.79 -13.97
C ASN A 375 -23.34 16.93 -15.17
N ARG A 376 -24.42 17.29 -15.85
CA ARG A 376 -24.86 16.58 -17.06
C ARG A 376 -23.83 16.71 -18.18
N ARG A 377 -23.17 17.87 -18.26
CA ARG A 377 -22.02 18.11 -19.12
C ARG A 377 -20.84 18.46 -18.24
N GLN A 378 -19.90 17.55 -18.16
CA GLN A 378 -18.67 17.72 -17.38
C GLN A 378 -17.66 18.49 -18.21
N GLU A 379 -17.01 19.48 -17.61
CA GLU A 379 -15.95 20.25 -18.25
C GLU A 379 -14.65 19.42 -18.30
N THR A 380 -13.96 19.47 -19.42
CA THR A 380 -12.61 18.91 -19.51
C THR A 380 -11.61 19.95 -19.02
N ILE A 381 -10.80 19.58 -18.04
CA ILE A 381 -9.77 20.43 -17.47
C ILE A 381 -8.49 20.29 -18.29
N PHE A 382 -8.01 21.38 -18.85
CA PHE A 382 -6.85 21.40 -19.74
C PHE A 382 -5.57 21.73 -18.95
N PRO A 383 -4.45 21.02 -19.20
CA PRO A 383 -3.16 21.31 -18.56
C PRO A 383 -2.69 22.75 -18.80
N ARG A 384 -2.94 23.32 -19.99
CA ARG A 384 -2.59 24.69 -20.32
C ARG A 384 -3.18 25.69 -19.33
N GLU A 385 -4.43 25.52 -18.93
CA GLU A 385 -5.09 26.37 -17.94
C GLU A 385 -4.43 26.24 -16.57
N LEU A 386 -4.14 25.02 -16.14
CA LEU A 386 -3.51 24.75 -14.84
C LEU A 386 -2.12 25.36 -14.76
N LEU A 387 -1.28 25.13 -15.77
CA LEU A 387 0.11 25.60 -15.81
C LEU A 387 0.23 27.11 -16.08
N SER A 388 -0.77 27.72 -16.71
CA SER A 388 -0.82 29.19 -16.89
C SER A 388 -1.33 29.94 -15.67
N SER A 389 -1.91 29.22 -14.68
CA SER A 389 -2.48 29.86 -13.51
C SER A 389 -1.42 30.58 -12.65
N GLU A 390 -1.81 31.66 -12.02
CA GLU A 390 -0.98 32.43 -11.11
C GLU A 390 -0.47 31.55 -9.96
N ARG A 391 -1.34 30.72 -9.36
CA ARG A 391 -0.97 29.77 -8.29
C ARG A 391 0.17 28.81 -8.69
N PHE A 392 0.22 28.38 -9.95
CA PHE A 392 1.32 27.53 -10.42
C PHE A 392 2.57 28.36 -10.72
N ARG A 393 2.43 29.47 -11.42
CA ARG A 393 3.55 30.29 -11.87
C ARG A 393 4.31 30.92 -10.71
N GLU A 394 3.60 31.46 -9.72
CA GLU A 394 4.18 32.15 -8.56
C GLU A 394 4.66 31.22 -7.46
N SER A 395 4.35 29.94 -7.53
CA SER A 395 4.87 28.96 -6.56
C SER A 395 6.40 28.91 -6.62
N PRO A 396 7.11 29.10 -5.50
CA PRO A 396 8.59 29.14 -5.48
C PRO A 396 9.24 27.77 -5.72
N SER A 397 8.53 26.67 -5.48
CA SER A 397 9.08 25.33 -5.59
C SER A 397 9.20 24.88 -7.05
N ARG A 398 10.36 24.35 -7.43
CA ARG A 398 10.61 23.71 -8.74
C ARG A 398 9.80 22.41 -8.90
N LEU A 399 9.43 21.79 -7.79
CA LEU A 399 8.62 20.56 -7.74
C LEU A 399 7.13 20.82 -7.51
N THR A 400 6.60 21.93 -8.00
CA THR A 400 5.17 22.24 -7.95
C THR A 400 4.40 21.37 -8.93
N LEU A 401 3.41 20.65 -8.44
CA LEU A 401 2.51 19.81 -9.21
C LEU A 401 1.17 20.53 -9.41
N ALA A 402 0.72 20.70 -10.64
CA ALA A 402 -0.61 21.19 -10.97
C ALA A 402 -1.57 19.99 -11.00
N LEU A 403 -2.21 19.71 -9.86
CA LEU A 403 -3.01 18.50 -9.70
C LEU A 403 -4.35 18.56 -10.44
N GLY A 404 -4.94 19.75 -10.61
CA GLY A 404 -6.22 19.92 -11.25
C GLY A 404 -7.02 21.11 -10.74
N LYS A 405 -8.35 21.01 -10.78
CA LYS A 405 -9.29 21.97 -10.16
C LYS A 405 -10.02 21.34 -8.99
N ASP A 406 -10.30 22.10 -7.97
CA ASP A 406 -11.14 21.68 -6.86
C ASP A 406 -12.65 21.70 -7.24
N ILE A 407 -13.52 21.36 -6.29
CA ILE A 407 -14.97 21.33 -6.50
C ILE A 407 -15.58 22.69 -6.78
N SER A 408 -14.86 23.79 -6.50
CA SER A 408 -15.29 25.18 -6.79
C SER A 408 -14.79 25.67 -8.15
N GLY A 409 -13.90 24.92 -8.79
CA GLY A 409 -13.28 25.29 -10.07
C GLY A 409 -11.92 26.02 -9.93
N ASP A 410 -11.44 26.23 -8.70
CA ASP A 410 -10.14 26.83 -8.44
C ASP A 410 -9.01 25.87 -8.78
N VAL A 411 -7.93 26.38 -9.38
CA VAL A 411 -6.74 25.58 -9.66
C VAL A 411 -6.08 25.12 -8.37
N PHE A 412 -5.87 23.81 -8.25
CA PHE A 412 -5.24 23.21 -7.09
C PHE A 412 -3.82 22.75 -7.41
N THR A 413 -2.86 23.31 -6.70
CA THR A 413 -1.43 22.97 -6.83
C THR A 413 -0.88 22.45 -5.50
N ALA A 414 0.13 21.60 -5.57
CA ALA A 414 0.83 21.08 -4.40
C ALA A 414 2.33 20.99 -4.69
N ALA A 415 3.18 21.39 -3.75
CA ALA A 415 4.63 21.25 -3.88
C ALA A 415 5.09 19.90 -3.33
N LEU A 416 5.80 19.10 -4.13
CA LEU A 416 6.29 17.78 -3.73
C LEU A 416 7.26 17.87 -2.53
N GLU A 417 8.03 18.94 -2.41
CA GLU A 417 8.91 19.20 -1.26
C GLU A 417 8.15 19.28 0.08
N ARG A 418 6.89 19.80 0.05
CA ARG A 418 6.03 19.87 1.24
C ARG A 418 5.33 18.57 1.53
N MET A 419 5.14 17.73 0.51
CA MET A 419 4.59 16.37 0.60
C MET A 419 5.61 15.36 0.04
N PRO A 420 6.74 15.15 0.71
CA PRO A 420 8.00 14.65 0.13
C PRO A 420 7.85 13.36 -0.68
N HIS A 421 6.84 12.56 -0.34
CA HIS A 421 6.55 11.30 -1.00
C HIS A 421 5.03 11.21 -1.20
N LEU A 422 4.63 10.79 -2.40
CA LEU A 422 3.24 10.70 -2.82
C LEU A 422 2.88 9.28 -3.22
N LEU A 423 1.85 8.73 -2.59
CA LEU A 423 1.27 7.44 -2.96
C LEU A 423 0.01 7.67 -3.79
N ILE A 424 -0.08 7.02 -4.94
CA ILE A 424 -1.18 7.13 -5.88
C ILE A 424 -1.77 5.75 -6.13
N ALA A 425 -3.09 5.59 -6.00
CA ALA A 425 -3.72 4.34 -6.38
C ALA A 425 -5.10 4.54 -7.00
N GLY A 426 -5.53 3.58 -7.82
CA GLY A 426 -6.83 3.60 -8.48
C GLY A 426 -7.00 2.47 -9.48
N ALA A 427 -8.23 2.18 -9.87
CA ALA A 427 -8.52 1.14 -10.85
C ALA A 427 -8.01 1.52 -12.26
N THR A 428 -7.85 0.53 -13.11
CA THR A 428 -7.51 0.74 -14.54
C THR A 428 -8.54 1.65 -15.19
N GLY A 429 -8.08 2.64 -15.96
CA GLY A 429 -8.94 3.63 -16.62
C GLY A 429 -9.52 4.72 -15.71
N ALA A 430 -9.17 4.75 -14.41
CA ALA A 430 -9.61 5.80 -13.49
C ALA A 430 -8.93 7.16 -13.71
N GLY A 431 -7.85 7.22 -14.50
CA GLY A 431 -7.08 8.43 -14.79
C GLY A 431 -5.73 8.50 -14.07
N LYS A 432 -5.27 7.40 -13.43
CA LYS A 432 -3.99 7.31 -12.71
C LYS A 432 -2.80 7.73 -13.58
N SER A 433 -2.62 7.10 -14.74
CA SER A 433 -1.49 7.37 -15.65
C SER A 433 -1.53 8.79 -16.21
N VAL A 434 -2.72 9.28 -16.58
CA VAL A 434 -2.90 10.67 -17.01
C VAL A 434 -2.53 11.65 -15.90
N GLY A 435 -2.91 11.36 -14.64
CA GLY A 435 -2.54 12.16 -13.47
C GLY A 435 -1.03 12.19 -13.23
N ILE A 436 -0.34 11.03 -13.32
CA ILE A 436 1.12 10.94 -13.21
C ILE A 436 1.79 11.75 -14.32
N ASN A 437 1.35 11.60 -15.55
CA ASN A 437 1.86 12.36 -16.70
C ASN A 437 1.66 13.87 -16.51
N GLY A 438 0.52 14.29 -15.95
CA GLY A 438 0.27 15.70 -15.59
C GLY A 438 1.22 16.22 -14.53
N MET A 439 1.58 15.39 -13.54
CA MET A 439 2.56 15.75 -12.49
C MET A 439 3.97 15.85 -13.07
N ILE A 440 4.41 14.90 -13.88
CA ILE A 440 5.71 14.94 -14.56
C ILE A 440 5.79 16.18 -15.47
N ALA A 441 4.76 16.41 -16.28
CA ALA A 441 4.69 17.60 -17.13
C ALA A 441 4.78 18.88 -16.32
N SER A 442 4.11 18.97 -15.15
CA SER A 442 4.22 20.13 -14.25
C SER A 442 5.67 20.44 -13.87
N ILE A 443 6.46 19.40 -13.55
CA ILE A 443 7.88 19.55 -13.21
C ILE A 443 8.67 19.99 -14.44
N LEU A 444 8.46 19.37 -15.60
CA LEU A 444 9.17 19.68 -16.86
C LEU A 444 8.93 21.12 -17.34
N TYR A 445 7.76 21.72 -17.02
CA TYR A 445 7.45 23.13 -17.31
C TYR A 445 8.07 24.12 -16.32
N LYS A 446 8.69 23.64 -15.24
CA LYS A 446 9.17 24.51 -14.15
C LYS A 446 10.63 24.31 -13.79
N ALA A 447 11.22 23.18 -14.12
CA ALA A 447 12.56 22.77 -13.72
C ALA A 447 13.43 22.40 -14.93
N THR A 448 14.70 22.75 -14.85
CA THR A 448 15.74 22.33 -15.82
C THR A 448 16.35 20.97 -15.39
N PRO A 449 17.12 20.29 -16.25
CA PRO A 449 17.86 19.09 -15.86
C PRO A 449 18.89 19.30 -14.74
N GLU A 450 19.32 20.54 -14.53
CA GLU A 450 20.21 20.94 -13.43
C GLU A 450 19.43 21.08 -12.11
N ASP A 451 18.14 21.43 -12.17
CA ASP A 451 17.27 21.55 -11.01
C ASP A 451 16.71 20.21 -10.56
N VAL A 452 16.31 19.34 -11.53
CA VAL A 452 15.58 18.09 -11.25
C VAL A 452 16.04 16.97 -12.18
N ARG A 453 16.30 15.81 -11.59
CA ARG A 453 16.61 14.57 -12.30
C ARG A 453 15.57 13.51 -11.95
N PHE A 454 15.24 12.64 -12.93
CA PHE A 454 14.29 11.55 -12.77
C PHE A 454 14.96 10.17 -12.80
N ILE A 455 14.41 9.27 -11.97
CA ILE A 455 14.53 7.82 -12.15
C ILE A 455 13.10 7.33 -12.39
N MET A 456 12.83 6.81 -13.57
CA MET A 456 11.51 6.33 -13.96
C MET A 456 11.50 4.82 -14.06
N ILE A 457 10.55 4.17 -13.36
CA ILE A 457 10.40 2.72 -13.30
C ILE A 457 9.03 2.34 -13.86
N ASP A 458 9.03 1.65 -14.99
CA ASP A 458 7.84 1.18 -15.71
C ASP A 458 8.09 -0.23 -16.25
N THR A 459 7.69 -1.23 -15.49
CA THR A 459 7.91 -2.65 -15.82
C THR A 459 7.17 -3.12 -17.08
N LYS A 460 6.20 -2.35 -17.56
CA LYS A 460 5.42 -2.65 -18.77
C LYS A 460 5.86 -1.85 -19.99
N MET A 461 6.66 -0.80 -19.81
CA MET A 461 7.13 0.13 -20.84
C MET A 461 5.98 0.79 -21.64
N ILE A 462 4.83 1.02 -21.00
CA ILE A 462 3.62 1.53 -21.66
C ILE A 462 3.38 3.00 -21.30
N GLU A 463 3.54 3.37 -20.03
CA GLU A 463 3.10 4.65 -19.49
C GLU A 463 4.22 5.70 -19.45
N LEU A 464 5.45 5.30 -19.08
CA LEU A 464 6.60 6.20 -18.94
C LEU A 464 7.58 6.13 -20.13
N GLY A 465 7.41 5.22 -21.05
CA GLY A 465 8.26 5.07 -22.24
C GLY A 465 8.33 6.33 -23.12
N ILE A 466 7.31 7.19 -23.09
CA ILE A 466 7.27 8.46 -23.83
C ILE A 466 8.37 9.44 -23.37
N TYR A 467 8.86 9.31 -22.14
CA TYR A 467 9.92 10.13 -21.56
C TYR A 467 11.33 9.58 -21.81
N ALA A 468 11.48 8.44 -22.53
CA ALA A 468 12.79 7.94 -22.89
C ALA A 468 13.64 9.05 -23.49
N ASP A 469 14.94 9.11 -23.18
CA ASP A 469 15.93 10.04 -23.69
C ASP A 469 15.70 11.54 -23.42
N ILE A 470 14.85 11.92 -22.46
CA ILE A 470 14.81 13.32 -22.01
C ILE A 470 16.05 13.64 -21.13
N PRO A 471 16.61 14.86 -21.22
CA PRO A 471 17.82 15.22 -20.48
C PRO A 471 17.69 15.19 -18.96
N HIS A 472 16.47 15.13 -18.44
CA HIS A 472 16.19 15.01 -17.01
C HIS A 472 16.41 13.58 -16.47
N LEU A 473 16.52 12.57 -17.30
CA LEU A 473 16.73 11.19 -16.83
C LEU A 473 18.14 10.99 -16.29
N LEU A 474 18.26 10.34 -15.12
CA LEU A 474 19.53 9.85 -14.58
C LEU A 474 19.96 8.53 -15.25
N VAL A 475 18.98 7.70 -15.59
CA VAL A 475 19.17 6.41 -16.27
C VAL A 475 18.05 6.23 -17.30
N PRO A 476 18.21 5.38 -18.32
CA PRO A 476 17.10 4.97 -19.16
C PRO A 476 15.91 4.50 -18.32
N VAL A 477 14.69 4.59 -18.86
CA VAL A 477 13.49 4.12 -18.14
C VAL A 477 13.69 2.65 -17.76
N VAL A 478 13.61 2.36 -16.47
CA VAL A 478 13.90 1.02 -15.91
C VAL A 478 12.68 0.13 -16.11
N THR A 479 12.84 -0.96 -16.83
CA THR A 479 11.77 -1.90 -17.17
C THR A 479 11.86 -3.23 -16.44
N ASP A 480 13.02 -3.54 -15.90
CA ASP A 480 13.27 -4.77 -15.14
C ASP A 480 13.18 -4.53 -13.64
N ALA A 481 12.51 -5.43 -12.91
CA ALA A 481 12.28 -5.28 -11.48
C ALA A 481 13.57 -5.48 -10.63
N LYS A 482 14.55 -6.25 -11.12
CA LYS A 482 15.85 -6.39 -10.44
C LYS A 482 16.60 -5.06 -10.53
N HIS A 483 16.69 -4.48 -11.73
CA HIS A 483 17.27 -3.14 -11.92
C HIS A 483 16.52 -2.05 -11.14
N ALA A 484 15.20 -2.15 -11.01
CA ALA A 484 14.41 -1.24 -10.18
C ALA A 484 14.82 -1.33 -8.70
N SER A 485 15.00 -2.54 -8.17
CA SER A 485 15.51 -2.74 -6.80
C SER A 485 16.91 -2.16 -6.63
N THR A 486 17.81 -2.38 -7.60
CA THR A 486 19.18 -1.82 -7.61
C THR A 486 19.15 -0.28 -7.62
N ALA A 487 18.29 0.34 -8.44
CA ALA A 487 18.13 1.79 -8.50
C ALA A 487 17.62 2.37 -7.18
N LEU A 488 16.70 1.69 -6.49
CA LEU A 488 16.23 2.10 -5.17
C LEU A 488 17.32 1.98 -4.10
N LYS A 489 18.11 0.91 -4.13
CA LYS A 489 19.29 0.75 -3.26
C LYS A 489 20.35 1.84 -3.52
N TRP A 490 20.57 2.17 -4.79
CA TRP A 490 21.44 3.29 -5.16
C TRP A 490 20.92 4.62 -4.60
N ALA A 491 19.62 4.88 -4.71
CA ALA A 491 19.03 6.11 -4.17
C ALA A 491 19.19 6.22 -2.63
N CYS A 492 19.18 5.10 -1.91
CA CYS A 492 19.49 5.07 -0.47
C CYS A 492 20.96 5.47 -0.22
N ARG A 493 21.92 4.97 -1.02
CA ARG A 493 23.34 5.36 -0.91
C ARG A 493 23.55 6.82 -1.28
N GLU A 494 22.91 7.30 -2.35
CA GLU A 494 22.94 8.70 -2.75
C GLU A 494 22.39 9.63 -1.66
N MET A 495 21.32 9.22 -1.02
CA MET A 495 20.78 9.93 0.15
C MET A 495 21.83 10.09 1.26
N GLU A 496 22.55 9.01 1.60
CA GLU A 496 23.60 9.04 2.61
C GLU A 496 24.79 9.93 2.17
N ARG A 497 25.22 9.79 0.92
CA ARG A 497 26.25 10.63 0.33
C ARG A 497 25.89 12.12 0.42
N ARG A 498 24.65 12.47 0.13
CA ARG A 498 24.14 13.85 0.25
C ARG A 498 24.13 14.32 1.69
N TYR A 499 23.74 13.47 2.65
CA TYR A 499 23.83 13.83 4.06
C TYR A 499 25.27 14.15 4.49
N HIS A 500 26.26 13.40 4.01
CA HIS A 500 27.67 13.70 4.27
C HIS A 500 28.07 15.06 3.67
N LYS A 501 27.67 15.36 2.43
CA LYS A 501 27.91 16.66 1.81
C LYS A 501 27.27 17.82 2.59
N LEU A 502 26.02 17.70 2.99
CA LEU A 502 25.33 18.69 3.78
C LEU A 502 26.01 18.93 5.15
N ALA A 503 26.40 17.83 5.80
CA ALA A 503 27.07 17.88 7.10
C ALA A 503 28.46 18.54 7.02
N SER A 504 29.23 18.31 5.95
CA SER A 504 30.59 18.87 5.78
C SER A 504 30.58 20.40 5.70
N VAL A 505 29.48 20.98 5.16
CA VAL A 505 29.34 22.44 5.07
C VAL A 505 28.41 23.02 6.17
N GLY A 506 27.89 22.17 7.07
CA GLY A 506 27.11 22.59 8.24
C GLY A 506 25.68 23.03 7.95
N VAL A 507 25.08 22.64 6.81
CA VAL A 507 23.70 22.97 6.43
C VAL A 507 22.74 21.82 6.70
N ARG A 508 21.41 22.10 6.77
CA ARG A 508 20.42 21.13 7.18
C ARG A 508 19.58 20.56 6.04
N ASN A 509 19.55 21.21 4.90
CA ASN A 509 18.74 20.79 3.76
C ASN A 509 19.35 21.23 2.43
N ILE A 510 18.86 20.63 1.34
CA ILE A 510 19.34 20.87 -0.03
C ILE A 510 19.19 22.33 -0.49
N HIS A 511 18.16 23.07 -0.03
CA HIS A 511 17.99 24.47 -0.42
C HIS A 511 19.14 25.32 0.13
N GLN A 512 19.44 25.18 1.43
CA GLN A 512 20.57 25.90 2.04
C GLN A 512 21.91 25.48 1.42
N PHE A 513 22.03 24.21 1.03
CA PHE A 513 23.23 23.73 0.35
C PHE A 513 23.39 24.38 -1.03
N ASN A 514 22.33 24.39 -1.83
CA ASN A 514 22.37 24.97 -3.17
C ASN A 514 22.54 26.49 -3.13
N GLU A 515 21.89 27.20 -2.19
CA GLU A 515 22.11 28.62 -1.94
C GLU A 515 23.58 28.92 -1.62
N LEU A 516 24.22 28.08 -0.79
CA LEU A 516 25.62 28.20 -0.46
C LEU A 516 26.54 27.94 -1.67
N MET A 517 26.20 26.98 -2.54
CA MET A 517 26.96 26.71 -3.78
C MET A 517 26.79 27.83 -4.81
N ASP A 518 25.65 28.50 -4.85
CA ASP A 518 25.44 29.68 -5.69
C ASP A 518 26.28 30.89 -5.19
N GLU A 519 26.49 31.01 -3.87
CA GLU A 519 27.33 32.06 -3.25
C GLU A 519 28.84 31.74 -3.32
N GLU A 520 29.22 30.47 -3.14
CA GLU A 520 30.61 30.00 -3.08
C GLU A 520 30.82 28.81 -4.04
N PRO A 521 30.89 29.03 -5.36
CA PRO A 521 30.93 27.95 -6.36
C PRO A 521 32.21 27.11 -6.34
N ASP A 522 33.32 27.65 -5.81
CA ASP A 522 34.66 26.97 -5.77
C ASP A 522 34.89 26.23 -4.43
N ARG A 523 33.84 26.01 -3.65
CA ARG A 523 33.98 25.37 -2.33
C ARG A 523 34.27 23.89 -2.47
N THR A 524 35.28 23.44 -1.68
CA THR A 524 35.69 22.03 -1.64
C THR A 524 35.45 21.41 -0.27
N MET A 525 35.35 20.09 -0.22
CA MET A 525 35.36 19.28 1.00
C MET A 525 36.47 18.24 0.91
N GLU A 526 36.98 17.79 2.05
CA GLU A 526 37.90 16.63 2.07
C GLU A 526 37.11 15.32 1.94
N ASP A 527 37.56 14.43 1.07
CA ASP A 527 37.01 13.08 0.98
C ASP A 527 37.27 12.33 2.30
N PRO A 528 36.25 11.83 3.01
CA PRO A 528 36.47 11.11 4.25
C PRO A 528 37.32 9.84 4.13
N LYS A 529 37.43 9.28 2.90
CA LYS A 529 38.18 8.05 2.63
C LYS A 529 39.61 8.30 2.13
N THR A 530 39.80 9.27 1.25
CA THR A 530 41.07 9.55 0.59
C THR A 530 41.78 10.78 1.12
N GLY A 531 41.07 11.72 1.78
CA GLY A 531 41.60 13.00 2.22
C GLY A 531 41.83 14.00 1.09
N GLU A 532 41.44 13.68 -0.14
CA GLU A 532 41.60 14.56 -1.29
C GLU A 532 40.46 15.60 -1.34
N PRO A 533 40.72 16.81 -1.84
CA PRO A 533 39.66 17.83 -1.97
C PRO A 533 38.71 17.46 -3.11
N ILE A 534 37.41 17.37 -2.79
CA ILE A 534 36.32 17.19 -3.75
C ILE A 534 35.63 18.55 -3.94
N GLU A 535 35.47 18.99 -5.18
CA GLU A 535 34.62 20.15 -5.51
C GLU A 535 33.15 19.88 -5.21
N LEU A 536 32.50 20.86 -4.58
CA LEU A 536 31.11 20.78 -4.28
C LEU A 536 30.33 21.52 -5.37
N GLU A 537 29.33 20.84 -5.92
CA GLU A 537 28.40 21.39 -6.91
C GLU A 537 26.98 21.39 -6.37
N ALA A 538 26.14 22.29 -6.89
CA ALA A 538 24.73 22.31 -6.57
C ALA A 538 24.08 20.95 -6.87
N LEU A 539 23.24 20.48 -5.96
CA LEU A 539 22.60 19.16 -6.04
C LEU A 539 21.20 19.28 -6.68
N PRO A 540 20.92 18.56 -7.78
CA PRO A 540 19.57 18.49 -8.31
C PRO A 540 18.65 17.73 -7.36
N HIS A 541 17.35 18.09 -7.35
CA HIS A 541 16.35 17.19 -6.78
C HIS A 541 16.26 15.90 -7.59
N ILE A 542 16.07 14.77 -6.92
CA ILE A 542 15.83 13.48 -7.59
C ILE A 542 14.38 13.08 -7.35
N VAL A 543 13.64 12.86 -8.43
CA VAL A 543 12.26 12.37 -8.37
C VAL A 543 12.21 10.95 -8.93
N ILE A 544 11.90 10.00 -8.07
CA ILE A 544 11.74 8.59 -8.44
C ILE A 544 10.26 8.34 -8.69
N VAL A 545 9.91 7.94 -9.92
CA VAL A 545 8.53 7.66 -10.33
C VAL A 545 8.38 6.16 -10.56
N ILE A 546 7.43 5.52 -9.85
CA ILE A 546 7.11 4.10 -10.01
C ILE A 546 5.66 4.01 -10.49
N ASP A 547 5.43 3.53 -11.73
CA ASP A 547 4.07 3.41 -12.28
C ASP A 547 3.27 2.28 -11.64
N GLU A 548 3.90 1.13 -11.36
CA GLU A 548 3.19 -0.02 -10.76
C GLU A 548 4.03 -0.69 -9.67
N LEU A 549 3.81 -0.27 -8.42
CA LEU A 549 4.50 -0.84 -7.27
C LEU A 549 4.22 -2.35 -7.10
N ALA A 550 3.01 -2.81 -7.46
CA ALA A 550 2.64 -4.21 -7.28
C ALA A 550 3.58 -5.17 -8.04
N ASP A 551 4.07 -4.76 -9.20
CA ASP A 551 4.95 -5.61 -10.01
C ASP A 551 6.33 -5.78 -9.34
N LEU A 552 6.84 -4.75 -8.67
CA LEU A 552 8.08 -4.82 -7.89
C LEU A 552 7.91 -5.65 -6.61
N MET A 553 6.77 -5.49 -5.92
CA MET A 553 6.45 -6.24 -4.70
C MET A 553 6.25 -7.74 -4.96
N MET A 554 5.94 -8.15 -6.18
CA MET A 554 5.82 -9.57 -6.54
C MET A 554 7.17 -10.27 -6.68
N ILE A 555 8.24 -9.54 -7.00
CA ILE A 555 9.56 -10.08 -7.33
C ILE A 555 10.52 -9.94 -6.13
N SER A 556 10.60 -8.76 -5.53
CA SER A 556 11.59 -8.42 -4.50
C SER A 556 10.95 -7.61 -3.36
N ALA A 557 9.84 -8.10 -2.78
CA ALA A 557 9.06 -7.36 -1.80
C ALA A 557 9.87 -6.80 -0.62
N ALA A 558 10.78 -7.61 -0.04
CA ALA A 558 11.54 -7.20 1.14
C ALA A 558 12.50 -6.05 0.84
N ASP A 559 13.30 -6.16 -0.23
CA ASP A 559 14.31 -5.16 -0.61
C ASP A 559 13.67 -3.85 -1.06
N VAL A 560 12.56 -3.96 -1.82
CA VAL A 560 11.81 -2.80 -2.34
C VAL A 560 11.12 -2.07 -1.18
N GLU A 561 10.43 -2.79 -0.29
CA GLU A 561 9.77 -2.19 0.87
C GLU A 561 10.78 -1.52 1.81
N GLU A 562 11.92 -2.17 2.08
CA GLU A 562 12.99 -1.61 2.93
C GLU A 562 13.56 -0.33 2.33
N SER A 563 13.91 -0.34 1.03
CA SER A 563 14.47 0.83 0.33
C SER A 563 13.49 1.99 0.29
N ILE A 564 12.21 1.74 -0.06
CA ILE A 564 11.15 2.75 -0.09
C ILE A 564 10.93 3.33 1.31
N MET A 565 10.90 2.49 2.34
CA MET A 565 10.71 2.93 3.72
C MET A 565 11.86 3.84 4.17
N ARG A 566 13.11 3.45 3.89
CA ARG A 566 14.31 4.21 4.25
C ARG A 566 14.33 5.59 3.56
N LEU A 567 14.06 5.62 2.27
CA LEU A 567 13.93 6.87 1.51
C LEU A 567 12.80 7.74 2.06
N ALA A 568 11.61 7.17 2.29
CA ALA A 568 10.47 7.93 2.77
C ALA A 568 10.66 8.55 4.17
N GLN A 569 11.51 7.95 5.01
CA GLN A 569 11.83 8.48 6.34
C GLN A 569 12.88 9.59 6.31
N MET A 570 13.86 9.50 5.43
CA MET A 570 15.06 10.31 5.55
C MET A 570 15.35 11.21 4.32
N ALA A 571 14.84 10.90 3.14
CA ALA A 571 15.29 11.55 1.91
C ALA A 571 14.80 12.99 1.68
N ARG A 572 13.80 13.46 2.44
CA ARG A 572 13.22 14.80 2.30
C ARG A 572 14.25 15.92 2.37
N ALA A 573 15.13 15.88 3.36
CA ALA A 573 16.10 16.95 3.59
C ALA A 573 17.17 17.05 2.48
N VAL A 574 17.46 15.94 1.82
CA VAL A 574 18.48 15.83 0.76
C VAL A 574 17.89 15.92 -0.66
N GLY A 575 16.59 16.23 -0.78
CA GLY A 575 15.94 16.49 -2.07
C GLY A 575 15.69 15.25 -2.93
N ILE A 576 15.45 14.07 -2.31
CA ILE A 576 15.03 12.87 -3.03
C ILE A 576 13.56 12.59 -2.71
N HIS A 577 12.74 12.45 -3.74
CA HIS A 577 11.30 12.35 -3.65
C HIS A 577 10.76 11.13 -4.38
N LEU A 578 9.68 10.54 -3.87
CA LEU A 578 9.04 9.36 -4.43
C LEU A 578 7.61 9.70 -4.89
N ILE A 579 7.28 9.34 -6.11
CA ILE A 579 5.89 9.26 -6.63
C ILE A 579 5.64 7.79 -6.94
N ILE A 580 4.90 7.13 -6.07
CA ILE A 580 4.64 5.69 -6.19
C ILE A 580 3.19 5.47 -6.56
N ALA A 581 2.97 4.71 -7.62
CA ALA A 581 1.63 4.40 -8.07
C ALA A 581 1.35 2.90 -8.12
N THR A 582 0.07 2.52 -8.02
CA THR A 582 -0.39 1.14 -8.21
C THR A 582 -1.84 1.08 -8.67
N GLN A 583 -2.15 0.10 -9.51
CA GLN A 583 -3.52 -0.25 -9.91
C GLN A 583 -4.11 -1.36 -9.01
N ARG A 584 -3.30 -1.94 -8.11
CA ARG A 584 -3.70 -3.02 -7.19
C ARG A 584 -3.68 -2.53 -5.75
N PRO A 585 -4.76 -1.86 -5.28
CA PRO A 585 -4.84 -1.31 -3.93
C PRO A 585 -5.10 -2.39 -2.87
N SER A 586 -4.27 -3.44 -2.85
CA SER A 586 -4.32 -4.50 -1.84
C SER A 586 -3.42 -4.17 -0.65
N VAL A 587 -3.68 -4.79 0.51
CA VAL A 587 -2.85 -4.61 1.71
C VAL A 587 -1.46 -5.23 1.59
N ASP A 588 -1.25 -6.14 0.64
CA ASP A 588 0.03 -6.76 0.35
C ASP A 588 0.94 -5.84 -0.49
N VAL A 589 0.36 -4.88 -1.21
CA VAL A 589 1.07 -3.86 -2.00
C VAL A 589 1.18 -2.56 -1.22
N ILE A 590 0.06 -2.06 -0.69
CA ILE A 590 0.02 -0.86 0.16
C ILE A 590 0.05 -1.32 1.62
N THR A 591 1.23 -1.70 2.09
CA THR A 591 1.43 -2.21 3.44
C THR A 591 1.22 -1.12 4.50
N GLY A 592 1.06 -1.55 5.76
CA GLY A 592 0.98 -0.62 6.89
C GLY A 592 2.23 0.25 7.02
N THR A 593 3.40 -0.31 6.72
CA THR A 593 4.71 0.35 6.76
C THR A 593 4.82 1.44 5.70
N ILE A 594 4.41 1.15 4.45
CA ILE A 594 4.35 2.13 3.37
C ILE A 594 3.40 3.27 3.75
N LYS A 595 2.19 2.97 4.22
CA LYS A 595 1.20 3.99 4.62
C LYS A 595 1.68 4.91 5.74
N ALA A 596 2.45 4.40 6.69
CA ALA A 596 2.99 5.19 7.79
C ALA A 596 3.99 6.26 7.31
N ASN A 597 4.72 5.99 6.22
CA ASN A 597 5.76 6.86 5.68
C ASN A 597 5.31 7.69 4.47
N PHE A 598 4.09 7.41 3.93
CA PHE A 598 3.45 8.19 2.86
C PHE A 598 2.20 8.89 3.38
N PRO A 599 2.35 10.04 4.04
CA PRO A 599 1.22 10.78 4.58
C PRO A 599 0.37 11.44 3.48
N SER A 600 0.96 11.74 2.32
CA SER A 600 0.27 12.31 1.17
C SER A 600 -0.17 11.21 0.23
N ARG A 601 -1.48 11.16 -0.05
CA ARG A 601 -2.04 10.08 -0.87
C ARG A 601 -3.10 10.61 -1.82
N ILE A 602 -3.14 10.01 -3.00
CA ILE A 602 -4.18 10.24 -4.00
C ILE A 602 -4.89 8.92 -4.27
N ALA A 603 -6.21 8.93 -4.12
CA ALA A 603 -7.06 7.83 -4.57
C ALA A 603 -7.86 8.30 -5.79
N PHE A 604 -7.61 7.71 -6.94
CA PHE A 604 -8.52 7.74 -8.07
C PHE A 604 -9.69 6.77 -7.84
N ARG A 605 -10.67 6.73 -8.77
CA ARG A 605 -11.80 5.81 -8.67
C ARG A 605 -11.33 4.37 -8.43
N VAL A 606 -11.99 3.70 -7.50
CA VAL A 606 -11.82 2.26 -7.21
C VAL A 606 -13.17 1.56 -7.25
N SER A 607 -13.14 0.23 -7.41
CA SER A 607 -14.38 -0.55 -7.53
C SER A 607 -15.04 -0.85 -6.18
N GLN A 608 -14.26 -0.90 -5.09
CA GLN A 608 -14.75 -1.35 -3.79
C GLN A 608 -14.41 -0.36 -2.67
N ARG A 609 -15.29 -0.28 -1.66
CA ARG A 609 -15.06 0.52 -0.44
C ARG A 609 -13.81 0.09 0.35
N VAL A 610 -13.45 -1.20 0.23
CA VAL A 610 -12.24 -1.74 0.89
C VAL A 610 -11.00 -1.13 0.28
N ASP A 611 -10.94 -1.00 -1.05
CA ASP A 611 -9.82 -0.41 -1.78
C ASP A 611 -9.62 1.06 -1.39
N SER A 612 -10.71 1.84 -1.31
CA SER A 612 -10.67 3.23 -0.83
C SER A 612 -10.05 3.32 0.57
N ARG A 613 -10.47 2.43 1.50
CA ARG A 613 -9.87 2.38 2.85
C ARG A 613 -8.42 1.93 2.84
N THR A 614 -8.03 1.06 1.93
CA THR A 614 -6.64 0.63 1.82
C THR A 614 -5.74 1.80 1.41
N ILE A 615 -6.20 2.68 0.51
CA ILE A 615 -5.43 3.81 0.02
C ILE A 615 -5.42 4.98 1.01
N ILE A 616 -6.61 5.50 1.34
CA ILE A 616 -6.79 6.77 2.06
C ILE A 616 -7.38 6.63 3.47
N ASP A 617 -7.44 5.41 4.00
CA ASP A 617 -8.00 5.05 5.32
C ASP A 617 -9.47 5.44 5.52
N GLN A 618 -10.15 5.96 4.48
CA GLN A 618 -11.54 6.39 4.46
C GLN A 618 -12.27 5.85 3.24
N GLN A 619 -13.60 5.88 3.29
CA GLN A 619 -14.47 5.58 2.13
C GLN A 619 -14.63 6.84 1.29
N GLY A 620 -14.97 6.66 0.01
CA GLY A 620 -15.35 7.75 -0.88
C GLY A 620 -14.75 7.66 -2.28
N ALA A 621 -13.60 6.97 -2.46
CA ALA A 621 -13.01 6.80 -3.79
C ALA A 621 -13.84 5.87 -4.70
N GLU A 622 -14.69 5.01 -4.13
CA GLU A 622 -15.66 4.19 -4.85
C GLU A 622 -16.79 5.01 -5.50
N HIS A 623 -17.00 6.25 -5.05
CA HIS A 623 -18.02 7.16 -5.57
C HIS A 623 -17.45 8.22 -6.53
N LEU A 624 -16.18 8.12 -6.90
CA LEU A 624 -15.56 8.99 -7.88
C LEU A 624 -16.03 8.63 -9.31
N LEU A 625 -15.96 9.61 -10.20
CA LEU A 625 -16.44 9.48 -11.57
C LEU A 625 -15.44 8.75 -12.50
N GLY A 626 -14.17 8.66 -12.10
CA GLY A 626 -13.08 8.26 -12.98
C GLY A 626 -12.58 9.44 -13.84
N ARG A 627 -11.83 9.16 -14.90
CA ARG A 627 -11.33 10.19 -15.84
C ARG A 627 -10.55 11.33 -15.17
N GLY A 628 -9.76 11.00 -14.14
CA GLY A 628 -8.96 11.98 -13.42
C GLY A 628 -9.61 12.55 -12.16
N ASP A 629 -10.86 12.18 -11.84
CA ASP A 629 -11.51 12.53 -10.58
C ASP A 629 -10.83 11.79 -9.42
N MET A 630 -10.34 12.50 -8.41
CA MET A 630 -9.51 11.95 -7.35
C MET A 630 -9.84 12.55 -5.98
N LEU A 631 -9.50 11.79 -4.93
CA LEU A 631 -9.45 12.26 -3.55
C LEU A 631 -8.00 12.41 -3.12
N PHE A 632 -7.62 13.61 -2.75
CA PHE A 632 -6.30 13.92 -2.24
C PHE A 632 -6.34 14.03 -0.71
N LEU A 633 -5.44 13.31 -0.05
CA LEU A 633 -5.17 13.40 1.38
C LEU A 633 -3.86 14.19 1.56
N PRO A 634 -3.90 15.46 1.98
CA PRO A 634 -2.71 16.24 2.23
C PRO A 634 -1.99 15.78 3.51
N PRO A 635 -0.66 16.02 3.62
CA PRO A 635 0.11 15.65 4.81
C PRO A 635 -0.39 16.40 6.04
N GLY A 636 -0.45 15.69 7.17
CA GLY A 636 -0.88 16.26 8.45
C GLY A 636 -2.37 16.59 8.56
N SER A 637 -3.18 16.22 7.57
CA SER A 637 -4.64 16.39 7.56
C SER A 637 -5.35 15.05 7.51
N SER A 638 -6.49 14.94 8.18
CA SER A 638 -7.42 13.82 8.02
C SER A 638 -8.54 14.12 7.02
N ARG A 639 -8.57 15.34 6.45
CA ARG A 639 -9.61 15.79 5.54
C ARG A 639 -9.23 15.49 4.10
N LEU A 640 -10.10 14.80 3.39
CA LEU A 640 -9.96 14.54 1.96
C LEU A 640 -10.41 15.77 1.16
N LEU A 641 -9.63 16.11 0.15
CA LEU A 641 -9.96 17.11 -0.85
C LEU A 641 -10.30 16.40 -2.15
N ARG A 642 -11.43 16.76 -2.77
CA ARG A 642 -11.76 16.26 -4.10
C ARG A 642 -11.15 17.20 -5.13
N VAL A 643 -10.39 16.63 -6.07
CA VAL A 643 -9.71 17.35 -7.14
C VAL A 643 -10.01 16.65 -8.46
N HIS A 644 -10.30 17.40 -9.48
CA HIS A 644 -10.52 16.91 -10.83
C HIS A 644 -9.25 17.16 -11.64
N GLY A 645 -8.54 16.09 -12.02
CA GLY A 645 -7.26 16.16 -12.71
C GLY A 645 -7.37 16.71 -14.12
N GLY A 646 -6.30 17.37 -14.57
CA GLY A 646 -6.18 17.82 -15.95
C GLY A 646 -5.99 16.66 -16.92
N LEU A 647 -6.62 16.73 -18.09
CA LEU A 647 -6.46 15.76 -19.16
C LEU A 647 -5.28 16.15 -20.06
N ILE A 648 -4.12 15.56 -19.81
CA ILE A 648 -2.99 15.66 -20.75
C ILE A 648 -3.08 14.51 -21.75
N THR A 649 -2.98 14.82 -23.03
CA THR A 649 -3.09 13.84 -24.11
C THR A 649 -1.71 13.36 -24.57
N GLU A 650 -1.64 12.16 -25.13
CA GLU A 650 -0.40 11.61 -25.69
C GLU A 650 0.23 12.50 -26.77
N PRO A 651 -0.52 13.13 -27.70
CA PRO A 651 0.05 14.11 -28.64
C PRO A 651 0.67 15.33 -27.95
N GLU A 652 0.13 15.80 -26.83
CA GLU A 652 0.73 16.90 -26.05
C GLU A 652 2.05 16.48 -25.43
N LEU A 653 2.07 15.30 -24.80
CA LEU A 653 3.30 14.74 -24.23
C LEU A 653 4.38 14.54 -25.28
N ASN A 654 4.03 14.04 -26.45
CA ASN A 654 4.95 13.89 -27.58
C ASN A 654 5.54 15.24 -28.04
N ARG A 655 4.74 16.30 -28.10
CA ARG A 655 5.23 17.64 -28.42
C ARG A 655 6.21 18.16 -27.38
N ILE A 656 5.88 17.98 -26.08
CA ILE A 656 6.71 18.40 -24.96
C ILE A 656 8.05 17.65 -24.95
N THR A 657 8.01 16.33 -24.99
CA THR A 657 9.22 15.47 -24.93
C THR A 657 10.10 15.70 -26.16
N THR A 658 9.52 15.83 -27.35
CA THR A 658 10.27 16.16 -28.59
C THR A 658 10.95 17.52 -28.49
N TYR A 659 10.29 18.52 -27.90
CA TYR A 659 10.90 19.83 -27.67
C TYR A 659 12.09 19.72 -26.70
N ILE A 660 11.92 19.06 -25.58
CA ILE A 660 12.93 18.90 -24.54
C ILE A 660 14.16 18.14 -25.06
N LYS A 661 13.97 17.05 -25.82
CA LYS A 661 15.05 16.26 -26.43
C LYS A 661 15.90 17.07 -27.42
N LYS A 662 15.33 18.13 -28.03
CA LYS A 662 16.09 19.03 -28.91
C LYS A 662 16.94 20.04 -28.14
N MET A 663 16.67 20.28 -26.86
CA MET A 663 17.38 21.27 -26.05
C MET A 663 18.68 20.73 -25.47
N ALA A 664 18.73 19.45 -25.09
CA ALA A 664 19.91 18.80 -24.55
C ALA A 664 19.80 17.26 -24.68
N GLU A 665 20.91 16.59 -24.76
CA GLU A 665 21.00 15.14 -24.70
C GLU A 665 21.02 14.64 -23.25
N PRO A 666 20.50 13.44 -22.96
CA PRO A 666 20.58 12.85 -21.63
C PRO A 666 22.01 12.49 -21.25
N VAL A 667 22.39 12.79 -20.03
CA VAL A 667 23.64 12.33 -19.43
C VAL A 667 23.27 11.27 -18.38
N TYR A 668 23.49 9.99 -18.75
CA TYR A 668 23.17 8.87 -17.89
C TYR A 668 24.28 8.56 -16.90
N ASP A 669 23.90 8.21 -15.67
CA ASP A 669 24.78 7.69 -14.64
C ASP A 669 24.63 6.17 -14.55
N GLU A 670 25.54 5.43 -15.16
CA GLU A 670 25.49 3.97 -15.17
C GLU A 670 25.60 3.35 -13.76
N SER A 671 26.17 4.06 -12.80
CA SER A 671 26.34 3.58 -11.42
C SER A 671 24.99 3.28 -10.72
N VAL A 672 23.89 3.87 -11.22
CA VAL A 672 22.53 3.68 -10.69
C VAL A 672 22.04 2.25 -10.87
N LEU A 673 22.40 1.61 -11.96
CA LEU A 673 21.93 0.26 -12.32
C LEU A 673 22.96 -0.85 -12.02
N ARG A 674 24.17 -0.50 -11.54
CA ARG A 674 25.17 -1.48 -11.15
C ARG A 674 24.95 -1.95 -9.72
N ASP A 675 24.92 -3.27 -9.54
CA ASP A 675 24.84 -3.86 -8.20
C ASP A 675 26.22 -3.74 -7.52
N PRO A 676 26.30 -3.21 -6.29
CA PRO A 676 27.58 -3.12 -5.58
C PRO A 676 28.23 -4.48 -5.32
N ASP A 677 27.39 -5.51 -5.14
CA ASP A 677 27.89 -6.86 -4.92
C ASP A 677 28.52 -7.43 -6.21
N GLU A 678 27.98 -7.10 -7.40
CA GLU A 678 28.59 -7.40 -8.70
C GLU A 678 29.85 -6.55 -8.95
N GLN A 679 29.91 -5.31 -8.43
CA GLN A 679 31.15 -4.48 -8.51
C GLN A 679 32.25 -4.99 -7.59
N ALA A 680 31.92 -5.43 -6.39
CA ALA A 680 32.86 -6.05 -5.49
C ALA A 680 33.45 -7.33 -6.10
N GLU A 681 32.61 -8.11 -6.82
CA GLU A 681 33.05 -9.29 -7.55
C GLU A 681 33.94 -8.93 -8.78
N SER A 682 33.61 -7.87 -9.53
CA SER A 682 34.32 -7.50 -10.76
C SER A 682 35.64 -6.73 -10.51
N ILE A 683 35.71 -5.95 -9.42
CA ILE A 683 36.96 -5.27 -9.02
C ILE A 683 37.95 -6.29 -8.43
N GLU A 684 37.44 -7.34 -7.78
CA GLU A 684 38.30 -8.43 -7.24
C GLU A 684 38.66 -9.50 -8.31
N GLU A 685 38.06 -9.49 -9.50
CA GLU A 685 38.49 -10.39 -10.61
C GLU A 685 39.83 -10.00 -11.25
N GLY A 686 40.35 -8.81 -10.99
CA GLY A 686 41.62 -8.30 -11.53
C GLY A 686 42.81 -8.36 -10.56
N GLU A 687 42.59 -8.43 -9.27
CA GLU A 687 43.67 -8.49 -8.27
C GLU A 687 43.67 -9.83 -7.54
N ARG A 688 44.83 -10.54 -7.57
CA ARG A 688 45.01 -11.73 -6.74
C ARG A 688 44.88 -11.34 -5.27
N ASP A 689 44.00 -12.05 -4.52
CA ASP A 689 43.89 -11.85 -3.08
C ASP A 689 45.24 -11.97 -2.41
N GLU A 690 45.62 -11.00 -1.57
CA GLU A 690 46.93 -10.99 -0.85
C GLU A 690 47.19 -12.29 -0.08
N MET A 691 46.14 -13.03 0.28
CA MET A 691 46.26 -14.31 0.98
C MET A 691 46.30 -15.53 0.03
N TYR A 692 46.15 -15.32 -1.28
CA TYR A 692 46.12 -16.40 -2.27
C TYR A 692 47.36 -17.29 -2.24
N GLU A 693 48.53 -16.66 -2.30
CA GLU A 693 49.81 -17.38 -2.27
C GLU A 693 49.99 -18.18 -0.97
N ARG A 694 49.61 -17.58 0.18
CA ARG A 694 49.64 -18.29 1.47
C ARG A 694 48.64 -19.42 1.54
N ALA A 695 47.52 -19.27 0.88
CA ALA A 695 46.49 -20.33 0.79
C ALA A 695 46.94 -21.50 -0.07
N VAL A 696 47.56 -21.23 -1.24
CA VAL A 696 48.15 -22.26 -2.11
C VAL A 696 49.25 -23.04 -1.37
N ARG A 697 50.15 -22.35 -0.66
CA ARG A 697 51.17 -22.98 0.17
C ARG A 697 50.58 -23.89 1.25
N THR A 698 49.51 -23.40 1.93
CA THR A 698 48.83 -24.16 2.98
C THR A 698 48.18 -25.41 2.41
N VAL A 699 47.52 -25.31 1.25
CA VAL A 699 46.82 -26.42 0.59
C VAL A 699 47.83 -27.49 0.16
N ILE A 700 48.95 -27.11 -0.45
CA ILE A 700 50.00 -28.05 -0.88
C ILE A 700 50.62 -28.75 0.34
N GLN A 701 50.90 -28.02 1.44
CA GLN A 701 51.47 -28.61 2.67
C GLN A 701 50.54 -29.59 3.35
N GLU A 702 49.23 -29.33 3.34
CA GLU A 702 48.20 -30.19 4.00
C GLU A 702 47.77 -31.35 3.10
N GLY A 703 48.11 -31.36 1.83
CA GLY A 703 47.80 -32.42 0.87
C GLY A 703 46.32 -32.55 0.52
N LYS A 704 45.48 -31.54 0.86
CA LYS A 704 44.05 -31.50 0.57
C LYS A 704 43.54 -30.06 0.59
N CYS A 705 42.54 -29.78 -0.23
CA CYS A 705 41.92 -28.46 -0.28
C CYS A 705 40.45 -28.55 0.18
N SER A 706 40.05 -27.68 1.12
CA SER A 706 38.66 -27.41 1.46
C SER A 706 38.50 -26.01 2.00
N ILE A 707 37.35 -25.39 1.76
CA ILE A 707 36.99 -24.04 2.25
C ILE A 707 37.22 -23.96 3.76
N THR A 708 36.78 -24.97 4.51
CA THR A 708 36.90 -25.03 5.99
C THR A 708 38.36 -25.11 6.46
N LEU A 709 39.24 -25.73 5.69
CA LEU A 709 40.71 -25.80 5.98
C LEU A 709 41.32 -24.39 5.88
N ILE A 710 41.04 -23.70 4.78
CA ILE A 710 41.52 -22.34 4.53
C ILE A 710 40.99 -21.34 5.56
N GLN A 711 39.68 -21.39 5.86
CA GLN A 711 39.08 -20.58 6.92
C GLN A 711 39.84 -20.72 8.26
N ARG A 712 40.06 -21.96 8.67
CA ARG A 712 40.65 -22.27 9.98
C ARG A 712 42.17 -21.95 10.04
N ARG A 713 42.90 -22.19 8.95
CA ARG A 713 44.36 -21.99 8.93
C ARG A 713 44.76 -20.54 8.73
N LEU A 714 44.00 -19.81 7.91
CA LEU A 714 44.30 -18.44 7.57
C LEU A 714 43.42 -17.41 8.30
N GLN A 715 42.50 -17.89 9.15
CA GLN A 715 41.52 -17.08 9.91
C GLN A 715 40.68 -16.16 9.02
N LEU A 716 40.24 -16.65 7.85
CA LEU A 716 39.44 -15.92 6.87
C LEU A 716 37.94 -16.19 7.07
N GLY A 717 37.11 -15.24 6.67
CA GLY A 717 35.65 -15.45 6.56
C GLY A 717 35.30 -16.47 5.47
N TYR A 718 34.11 -17.09 5.57
CA TYR A 718 33.70 -18.14 4.63
C TYR A 718 33.72 -17.68 3.17
N ALA A 719 33.17 -16.48 2.87
CA ALA A 719 33.09 -15.94 1.51
C ALA A 719 34.50 -15.72 0.90
N ARG A 720 35.43 -15.16 1.66
CA ARG A 720 36.84 -14.94 1.20
C ARG A 720 37.58 -16.26 1.00
N ALA A 721 37.43 -17.23 1.89
CA ALA A 721 38.01 -18.57 1.75
C ALA A 721 37.43 -19.34 0.56
N ALA A 722 36.13 -19.24 0.30
CA ALA A 722 35.49 -19.86 -0.86
C ALA A 722 36.04 -19.28 -2.17
N ARG A 723 36.16 -17.95 -2.29
CA ARG A 723 36.72 -17.28 -3.46
C ARG A 723 38.19 -17.71 -3.75
N ILE A 724 39.01 -17.79 -2.72
CA ILE A 724 40.37 -18.26 -2.86
C ILE A 724 40.43 -19.69 -3.40
N VAL A 725 39.55 -20.58 -2.96
CA VAL A 725 39.45 -21.95 -3.47
C VAL A 725 38.96 -21.98 -4.91
N ASP A 726 38.03 -21.11 -5.30
CA ASP A 726 37.52 -21.02 -6.66
C ASP A 726 38.55 -20.43 -7.62
N MET A 727 39.40 -19.50 -7.15
CA MET A 727 40.59 -19.01 -7.89
C MET A 727 41.61 -20.16 -8.10
N MET A 728 41.88 -20.98 -7.08
CA MET A 728 42.75 -22.16 -7.23
C MET A 728 42.20 -23.17 -8.23
N GLU A 729 40.88 -23.34 -8.32
CA GLU A 729 40.23 -24.17 -9.32
C GLU A 729 40.40 -23.62 -10.74
N ARG A 730 40.16 -22.32 -10.92
CA ARG A 730 40.35 -21.60 -12.22
C ARG A 730 41.78 -21.67 -12.71
N GLU A 731 42.76 -21.52 -11.83
CA GLU A 731 44.19 -21.63 -12.17
C GLU A 731 44.69 -23.07 -12.27
N GLY A 732 43.81 -24.07 -12.08
CA GLY A 732 44.15 -25.49 -12.20
C GLY A 732 45.01 -26.00 -11.05
N VAL A 733 45.05 -25.33 -9.91
CA VAL A 733 45.77 -25.75 -8.70
C VAL A 733 45.06 -26.88 -7.99
N VAL A 734 43.69 -26.86 -8.02
CA VAL A 734 42.86 -27.88 -7.41
C VAL A 734 41.77 -28.36 -8.36
N SER A 735 41.26 -29.58 -8.13
CA SER A 735 40.18 -30.16 -8.93
C SER A 735 38.87 -29.49 -8.71
N PRO A 736 37.90 -29.57 -9.68
CA PRO A 736 36.51 -29.13 -9.49
C PRO A 736 35.86 -29.77 -8.26
N GLY A 737 34.95 -29.02 -7.60
CA GLY A 737 34.31 -29.44 -6.37
C GLY A 737 33.28 -30.55 -6.59
N GLU A 738 33.46 -31.73 -5.99
CA GLU A 738 32.49 -32.82 -5.92
C GLU A 738 31.69 -32.82 -4.59
N GLY A 739 30.79 -31.86 -4.42
CA GLY A 739 29.95 -31.79 -3.22
C GLY A 739 30.71 -31.48 -1.92
N SER A 740 30.64 -32.36 -0.90
CA SER A 740 31.28 -32.14 0.41
C SER A 740 32.69 -32.74 0.55
N LYS A 741 33.23 -33.35 -0.50
CA LYS A 741 34.57 -33.95 -0.44
C LYS A 741 35.65 -32.88 -0.57
N PRO A 742 36.81 -33.05 0.10
CA PRO A 742 37.98 -32.21 -0.15
C PRO A 742 38.44 -32.34 -1.63
N ARG A 743 38.81 -31.20 -2.23
CA ARG A 743 39.28 -31.15 -3.62
C ARG A 743 40.73 -31.73 -3.70
N GLU A 744 41.03 -32.39 -4.79
CA GLU A 744 42.35 -32.94 -5.04
C GLU A 744 43.31 -31.84 -5.56
N ILE A 745 44.59 -31.93 -5.22
CA ILE A 745 45.61 -30.97 -5.63
C ILE A 745 46.19 -31.47 -6.95
N LEU A 746 46.18 -30.62 -7.98
CA LEU A 746 46.63 -30.95 -9.34
C LEU A 746 48.05 -30.53 -9.63
N VAL A 747 48.68 -29.69 -8.75
CA VAL A 747 50.03 -29.13 -8.94
C VAL A 747 51.03 -29.68 -7.91
N GLY A 748 52.29 -29.76 -8.30
CA GLY A 748 53.36 -30.19 -7.41
C GLY A 748 53.89 -29.09 -6.49
N ALA A 749 54.78 -29.43 -5.56
CA ALA A 749 55.38 -28.50 -4.62
C ALA A 749 56.18 -27.35 -5.33
N ASP A 750 56.69 -27.60 -6.51
CA ASP A 750 57.46 -26.65 -7.34
C ASP A 750 56.60 -25.49 -7.88
N PHE A 751 55.26 -25.63 -7.87
CA PHE A 751 54.33 -24.57 -8.30
C PHE A 751 54.38 -23.32 -7.39
N VAL A 752 54.70 -23.50 -6.12
CA VAL A 752 54.83 -22.41 -5.15
C VAL A 752 55.95 -21.46 -5.52
N ASP A 753 57.06 -21.96 -6.10
CA ASP A 753 58.21 -21.17 -6.51
C ASP A 753 57.93 -20.30 -7.76
N THR A 754 56.90 -20.67 -8.55
CA THR A 754 56.45 -19.89 -9.72
C THR A 754 55.52 -18.74 -9.38
N LEU A 755 54.90 -18.72 -8.17
CA LEU A 755 53.99 -17.67 -7.72
C LEU A 755 54.71 -16.44 -7.15
N GLY A 756 55.99 -16.53 -6.81
CA GLY A 756 56.78 -15.47 -6.21
C GLY A 756 57.81 -14.81 -7.16
N ALA A 757 57.79 -15.14 -8.46
CA ALA A 757 58.52 -14.51 -9.53
C ALA A 757 57.59 -13.67 -10.40
#